data_3f47f35a40c4b6fa060c8a3d0b915fea
#
_entry.id   3f47f35a40c4b6fa060c8a3d0b915fea
#
_cell.length_a   1.000
_cell.length_b   1.000
_cell.length_c   1.000
_cell.angle_alpha   90.00
_cell.angle_beta   90.00
_cell.angle_gamma   90.00
#
_symmetry.space_group_name_H-M   'P 1'
#
loop_
_entity.id
_entity.type
_entity.pdbx_description
1 polymer ?
#
loop_
_entity_poly.entity_id
_entity_poly.type
_entity_poly.pdbx_seq_one_letter_code
_entity_poly.pdbx_strand_id
1 'polypeptide(L)'
;MNQSPFKLHSAYVPTGDQPEAIDSLVANLEAGVPEQILLGVTGSGKTFTMANVIARCGRPALVLAPNKTLAAQLYNEFREFFPQNAVEYFVSYYDYYQPEAYVPASDTYIEKDSSINDNIDKLRHAATHALLTRRDVIIVASVSCIYGLGSPEFYARMIIPVEVGQHMSMDALITRLVEVQYERNDYDFHRGTFRVRGDVLEIIPAYHHERALRIEFFGDDIDSMREVDPLTGDVLAEVGKTVIYPASHFVSAQDNLKRTTADIRQELLERLTAFKASGRLVEAQRLEQRTQLDLEMIEELGYCNGIENYSRHLDGRKAGEPPSCLLNYFPEDFILFVDESHITVPQVGGMFKGDRSRKQTLVDYGFRLPSALDNRPLQFDEFRSLLHQVVYVSATPGKYEMDQSQGIISEQIIRPTGLVDPEVEVRPTKGQMEDLLGECRERIRRGERVLVTTLTKRMAEDLTEYCCNMGVNARYLHSDIDTLERLQIIRALRQGEFDVLVGNNLLREGLDIPEVSLVCILDADKEGFLRSTGSLIQTFGRAARNVHGHVILYADTVTASMRAAMDETERRRAKQTAYNTEHGITPRSTRKSLESQLDALYVDTSSSSRGKGRGRASRQDDAVPLTAEDTAALVQRLEKEMREAARELEFERAAALRDRIRALRERLIALPE
;
A
#
# COMPACT_ATOMS: atom_id res chain seq x y z
N MET A 1 35.69 -9.85 11.12
CA MET A 1 34.22 -9.76 10.94
C MET A 1 33.93 -8.42 10.29
N ASN A 2 33.42 -8.41 9.07
CA ASN A 2 32.99 -7.16 8.44
C ASN A 2 31.84 -6.60 9.30
N GLN A 3 31.93 -5.33 9.72
CA GLN A 3 30.83 -4.67 10.42
C GLN A 3 29.61 -4.65 9.48
N SER A 4 28.43 -4.97 10.04
CA SER A 4 27.18 -4.88 9.31
C SER A 4 27.00 -3.48 8.72
N PRO A 5 26.55 -3.35 7.47
CA PRO A 5 26.30 -2.05 6.87
C PRO A 5 25.09 -1.33 7.52
N PHE A 6 24.25 -2.09 8.26
CA PHE A 6 23.07 -1.53 8.94
C PHE A 6 23.43 -1.03 10.33
N LYS A 7 22.95 0.18 10.65
CA LYS A 7 23.12 0.82 11.95
C LYS A 7 21.77 0.98 12.63
N LEU A 8 21.48 0.06 13.56
CA LEU A 8 20.25 0.10 14.34
C LEU A 8 20.33 1.20 15.41
N HIS A 9 19.37 2.11 15.38
CA HIS A 9 19.14 3.14 16.38
C HIS A 9 17.87 2.82 17.15
N SER A 10 17.97 2.60 18.45
CA SER A 10 16.81 2.33 19.30
C SER A 10 17.08 2.74 20.74
N ALA A 11 16.08 3.32 21.39
CA ALA A 11 16.07 3.52 22.82
C ALA A 11 15.72 2.23 23.59
N TYR A 12 15.29 1.18 22.87
CA TYR A 12 14.87 -0.09 23.45
C TYR A 12 16.00 -1.12 23.35
N VAL A 13 16.02 -2.03 24.33
CA VAL A 13 16.88 -3.21 24.37
C VAL A 13 15.98 -4.45 24.22
N PRO A 14 16.40 -5.51 23.50
CA PRO A 14 15.62 -6.74 23.43
C PRO A 14 15.33 -7.32 24.82
N THR A 15 14.05 -7.62 25.07
CA THR A 15 13.57 -8.13 26.37
C THR A 15 12.58 -9.29 26.17
N GLY A 16 12.28 -10.03 27.24
CA GLY A 16 11.38 -11.17 27.18
C GLY A 16 11.92 -12.28 26.28
N ASP A 17 11.10 -12.76 25.37
CA ASP A 17 11.47 -13.79 24.39
C ASP A 17 12.30 -13.24 23.21
N GLN A 18 12.44 -11.89 23.08
CA GLN A 18 13.09 -11.27 21.92
C GLN A 18 14.56 -11.69 21.74
N PRO A 19 15.43 -11.72 22.78
CA PRO A 19 16.83 -12.12 22.63
C PRO A 19 16.96 -13.53 22.04
N GLU A 20 16.22 -14.50 22.60
CA GLU A 20 16.25 -15.89 22.15
C GLU A 20 15.70 -16.04 20.71
N ALA A 21 14.61 -15.34 20.40
CA ALA A 21 14.04 -15.33 19.04
C ALA A 21 15.01 -14.73 18.01
N ILE A 22 15.68 -13.61 18.34
CA ILE A 22 16.68 -12.98 17.49
C ILE A 22 17.87 -13.93 17.26
N ASP A 23 18.41 -14.52 18.32
CA ASP A 23 19.55 -15.44 18.23
C ASP A 23 19.21 -16.67 17.39
N SER A 24 18.04 -17.26 17.60
CA SER A 24 17.54 -18.41 16.83
C SER A 24 17.37 -18.07 15.35
N LEU A 25 16.70 -16.95 15.04
CA LEU A 25 16.45 -16.53 13.65
C LEU A 25 17.76 -16.25 12.91
N VAL A 26 18.71 -15.56 13.55
CA VAL A 26 20.02 -15.24 12.95
C VAL A 26 20.82 -16.51 12.72
N ALA A 27 20.90 -17.40 13.70
CA ALA A 27 21.62 -18.67 13.58
C ALA A 27 21.07 -19.53 12.43
N ASN A 28 19.75 -19.59 12.28
CA ASN A 28 19.10 -20.31 11.19
C ASN A 28 19.40 -19.67 9.81
N LEU A 29 19.40 -18.33 9.72
CA LEU A 29 19.75 -17.63 8.48
C LEU A 29 21.21 -17.83 8.11
N GLU A 30 22.13 -17.83 9.07
CA GLU A 30 23.56 -18.12 8.86
C GLU A 30 23.80 -19.59 8.47
N ALA A 31 23.00 -20.51 9.01
CA ALA A 31 23.03 -21.92 8.65
C ALA A 31 22.41 -22.23 7.28
N GLY A 32 21.82 -21.22 6.60
CA GLY A 32 21.19 -21.41 5.28
C GLY A 32 19.82 -22.06 5.34
N VAL A 33 19.11 -22.02 6.48
CA VAL A 33 17.73 -22.52 6.59
C VAL A 33 16.83 -21.74 5.63
N PRO A 34 16.11 -22.40 4.72
CA PRO A 34 15.36 -21.68 3.69
C PRO A 34 14.10 -20.99 4.21
N GLU A 35 13.40 -21.63 5.14
CA GLU A 35 12.10 -21.12 5.62
C GLU A 35 11.95 -21.35 7.13
N GLN A 36 11.53 -20.31 7.88
CA GLN A 36 11.34 -20.36 9.32
C GLN A 36 10.23 -19.40 9.76
N ILE A 37 9.68 -19.59 10.96
CA ILE A 37 8.58 -18.79 11.50
C ILE A 37 9.03 -18.01 12.72
N LEU A 38 8.69 -16.71 12.76
CA LEU A 38 8.59 -15.92 13.98
C LEU A 38 7.11 -15.90 14.42
N LEU A 39 6.78 -16.74 15.40
CA LEU A 39 5.46 -16.76 16.01
C LEU A 39 5.41 -15.66 17.08
N GLY A 40 4.93 -14.49 16.72
CA GLY A 40 4.93 -13.33 17.60
C GLY A 40 3.53 -12.79 17.85
N VAL A 41 3.11 -12.71 19.11
CA VAL A 41 1.81 -12.15 19.48
C VAL A 41 1.72 -10.65 19.19
N THR A 42 0.52 -10.12 19.11
CA THR A 42 0.30 -8.68 18.95
C THR A 42 0.91 -7.91 20.14
N GLY A 43 1.73 -6.90 19.84
CA GLY A 43 2.38 -6.07 20.87
C GLY A 43 3.65 -6.67 21.50
N SER A 44 4.15 -7.81 21.00
CA SER A 44 5.42 -8.39 21.46
C SER A 44 6.67 -7.70 20.89
N GLY A 45 6.52 -6.77 19.94
CA GLY A 45 7.64 -6.07 19.30
C GLY A 45 8.26 -6.82 18.13
N LYS A 46 7.46 -7.52 17.31
CA LYS A 46 7.91 -8.25 16.11
C LYS A 46 8.77 -7.39 15.18
N THR A 47 8.38 -6.13 14.92
CA THR A 47 9.14 -5.21 14.08
C THR A 47 10.54 -4.96 14.61
N PHE A 48 10.66 -4.78 15.94
CA PHE A 48 11.95 -4.60 16.58
C PHE A 48 12.83 -5.86 16.49
N THR A 49 12.24 -7.05 16.60
CA THR A 49 12.94 -8.33 16.38
C THR A 49 13.43 -8.44 14.95
N MET A 50 12.58 -8.15 13.93
CA MET A 50 13.00 -8.11 12.53
C MET A 50 14.15 -7.13 12.32
N ALA A 51 14.08 -5.92 12.88
CA ALA A 51 15.12 -4.91 12.77
C ALA A 51 16.48 -5.41 13.33
N ASN A 52 16.46 -6.07 14.50
CA ASN A 52 17.67 -6.67 15.07
C ASN A 52 18.24 -7.79 14.20
N VAL A 53 17.40 -8.64 13.64
CA VAL A 53 17.82 -9.71 12.70
C VAL A 53 18.48 -9.10 11.46
N ILE A 54 17.86 -8.10 10.83
CA ILE A 54 18.41 -7.39 9.67
C ILE A 54 19.76 -6.75 10.01
N ALA A 55 19.85 -6.06 11.15
CA ALA A 55 21.07 -5.42 11.59
C ALA A 55 22.22 -6.41 11.82
N ARG A 56 21.93 -7.60 12.36
CA ARG A 56 22.95 -8.65 12.61
C ARG A 56 23.36 -9.36 11.32
N CYS A 57 22.42 -9.72 10.48
CA CYS A 57 22.70 -10.43 9.21
C CYS A 57 23.43 -9.54 8.20
N GLY A 58 23.21 -8.23 8.22
CA GLY A 58 23.88 -7.27 7.33
C GLY A 58 23.53 -7.43 5.84
N ARG A 59 22.36 -7.99 5.53
CA ARG A 59 21.90 -8.32 4.18
C ARG A 59 20.68 -7.50 3.81
N PRO A 60 20.49 -7.13 2.51
CA PRO A 60 19.28 -6.48 2.06
C PRO A 60 18.02 -7.24 2.45
N ALA A 61 16.97 -6.54 2.80
CA ALA A 61 15.73 -7.13 3.27
C ALA A 61 14.50 -6.60 2.52
N LEU A 62 13.58 -7.52 2.18
CA LEU A 62 12.24 -7.20 1.73
C LEU A 62 11.25 -7.57 2.83
N VAL A 63 10.46 -6.59 3.28
CA VAL A 63 9.37 -6.79 4.25
C VAL A 63 8.05 -6.69 3.52
N LEU A 64 7.36 -7.81 3.36
CA LEU A 64 6.10 -7.89 2.62
C LEU A 64 4.92 -7.84 3.59
N ALA A 65 4.06 -6.83 3.43
CA ALA A 65 2.87 -6.59 4.24
C ALA A 65 1.57 -6.80 3.44
N PRO A 66 0.46 -7.20 4.09
CA PRO A 66 -0.79 -7.54 3.40
C PRO A 66 -1.53 -6.35 2.79
N ASN A 67 -1.28 -5.13 3.25
CA ASN A 67 -1.95 -3.93 2.76
C ASN A 67 -1.08 -2.67 2.89
N LYS A 68 -1.48 -1.59 2.19
CA LYS A 68 -0.76 -0.31 2.18
C LYS A 68 -0.62 0.32 3.58
N THR A 69 -1.64 0.23 4.41
CA THR A 69 -1.67 0.85 5.75
C THR A 69 -0.64 0.21 6.68
N LEU A 70 -0.60 -1.13 6.71
CA LEU A 70 0.38 -1.85 7.53
C LEU A 70 1.81 -1.68 6.96
N ALA A 71 1.95 -1.68 5.63
CA ALA A 71 3.23 -1.39 5.01
C ALA A 71 3.75 0.01 5.36
N ALA A 72 2.88 1.04 5.39
CA ALA A 72 3.27 2.39 5.78
C ALA A 72 3.66 2.48 7.26
N GLN A 73 2.95 1.77 8.15
CA GLN A 73 3.32 1.69 9.56
C GLN A 73 4.71 1.05 9.73
N LEU A 74 4.96 -0.09 9.09
CA LEU A 74 6.25 -0.78 9.15
C LEU A 74 7.37 0.09 8.55
N TYR A 75 7.11 0.76 7.42
CA TYR A 75 8.06 1.67 6.80
C TYR A 75 8.51 2.77 7.77
N ASN A 76 7.58 3.41 8.48
CA ASN A 76 7.89 4.44 9.45
C ASN A 76 8.68 3.87 10.66
N GLU A 77 8.28 2.71 11.19
CA GLU A 77 9.00 2.03 12.28
C GLU A 77 10.43 1.67 11.86
N PHE A 78 10.64 1.14 10.66
CA PHE A 78 11.99 0.83 10.14
C PHE A 78 12.83 2.09 9.90
N ARG A 79 12.24 3.19 9.42
CA ARG A 79 12.94 4.47 9.26
C ARG A 79 13.44 5.04 10.59
N GLU A 80 12.65 4.88 11.65
CA GLU A 80 13.07 5.26 13.01
C GLU A 80 14.23 4.38 13.49
N PHE A 81 14.20 3.08 13.21
CA PHE A 81 15.26 2.15 13.58
C PHE A 81 16.53 2.30 12.73
N PHE A 82 16.42 2.73 11.48
CA PHE A 82 17.53 2.82 10.53
C PHE A 82 17.61 4.19 9.83
N PRO A 83 17.80 5.29 10.58
CA PRO A 83 17.78 6.65 10.00
C PRO A 83 18.96 6.94 9.06
N GLN A 84 20.02 6.12 9.06
CA GLN A 84 21.20 6.27 8.22
C GLN A 84 21.26 5.29 7.05
N ASN A 85 20.32 4.34 6.98
CA ASN A 85 20.25 3.32 5.94
C ASN A 85 19.12 3.62 4.95
N ALA A 86 19.12 2.95 3.80
CA ALA A 86 18.05 3.09 2.83
C ALA A 86 16.83 2.26 3.27
N VAL A 87 15.82 2.92 3.79
CA VAL A 87 14.51 2.31 4.06
C VAL A 87 13.54 2.91 3.07
N GLU A 88 12.97 2.07 2.20
CA GLU A 88 12.15 2.51 1.07
C GLU A 88 10.77 1.85 1.10
N TYR A 89 9.80 2.49 0.43
CA TYR A 89 8.40 2.10 0.42
C TYR A 89 7.95 1.73 -0.99
N PHE A 90 7.41 0.52 -1.15
CA PHE A 90 7.00 0.02 -2.46
C PHE A 90 5.59 -0.58 -2.42
N VAL A 91 4.58 0.23 -2.71
CA VAL A 91 3.18 -0.20 -2.79
C VAL A 91 2.55 0.23 -4.12
N SER A 92 1.30 -0.13 -4.37
CA SER A 92 0.58 0.38 -5.53
C SER A 92 0.48 1.91 -5.48
N TYR A 93 0.88 2.58 -6.55
CA TYR A 93 0.88 4.04 -6.67
C TYR A 93 -0.49 4.65 -7.04
N TYR A 94 -1.52 3.82 -7.18
CA TYR A 94 -2.87 4.31 -7.46
C TYR A 94 -3.59 4.70 -6.16
N ASP A 95 -4.10 5.95 -6.08
CA ASP A 95 -5.07 6.34 -5.05
C ASP A 95 -6.44 5.76 -5.36
N TYR A 96 -6.83 5.83 -6.64
CA TYR A 96 -8.01 5.18 -7.19
C TYR A 96 -7.59 4.32 -8.38
N TYR A 97 -8.16 3.13 -8.48
CA TYR A 97 -7.90 2.22 -9.59
C TYR A 97 -9.13 1.42 -9.98
N GLN A 98 -9.68 1.74 -11.15
CA GLN A 98 -10.68 0.93 -11.84
C GLN A 98 -9.99 0.21 -12.99
N PRO A 99 -9.78 -1.11 -12.90
CA PRO A 99 -9.16 -1.85 -13.98
C PRO A 99 -10.03 -1.88 -15.21
N GLU A 100 -9.40 -1.83 -16.39
CA GLU A 100 -10.06 -2.10 -17.66
C GLU A 100 -10.74 -3.47 -17.62
N ALA A 101 -12.02 -3.53 -17.99
CA ALA A 101 -12.79 -4.76 -17.99
C ALA A 101 -13.86 -4.74 -19.10
N TYR A 102 -14.31 -5.92 -19.49
CA TYR A 102 -15.44 -6.07 -20.40
C TYR A 102 -16.43 -7.10 -19.85
N VAL A 103 -17.70 -6.74 -19.86
CA VAL A 103 -18.80 -7.60 -19.39
C VAL A 103 -19.60 -8.06 -20.62
N PRO A 104 -19.36 -9.28 -21.14
CA PRO A 104 -20.00 -9.75 -22.36
C PRO A 104 -21.53 -9.82 -22.29
N ALA A 105 -22.08 -10.11 -21.10
CA ALA A 105 -23.54 -10.26 -20.92
C ALA A 105 -24.31 -8.94 -21.14
N SER A 106 -23.70 -7.79 -20.88
CA SER A 106 -24.30 -6.47 -21.06
C SER A 106 -23.64 -5.64 -22.17
N ASP A 107 -22.68 -6.22 -22.91
CA ASP A 107 -21.83 -5.52 -23.89
C ASP A 107 -21.25 -4.21 -23.32
N THR A 108 -20.81 -4.26 -22.06
CA THR A 108 -20.32 -3.08 -21.36
C THR A 108 -18.80 -3.11 -21.26
N TYR A 109 -18.15 -2.15 -21.90
CA TYR A 109 -16.72 -1.90 -21.73
C TYR A 109 -16.51 -0.89 -20.61
N ILE A 110 -15.68 -1.25 -19.66
CA ILE A 110 -15.25 -0.39 -18.54
C ILE A 110 -13.83 0.04 -18.87
N GLU A 111 -13.66 1.32 -19.14
CA GLU A 111 -12.35 1.90 -19.39
C GLU A 111 -11.50 1.91 -18.10
N LYS A 112 -10.17 1.77 -18.28
CA LYS A 112 -9.23 1.95 -17.16
C LYS A 112 -9.35 3.39 -16.66
N ASP A 113 -9.71 3.57 -15.40
CA ASP A 113 -9.69 4.85 -14.72
C ASP A 113 -8.76 4.75 -13.50
N SER A 114 -7.84 5.69 -13.37
CA SER A 114 -6.87 5.65 -12.28
C SER A 114 -6.31 7.03 -11.98
N SER A 115 -6.14 7.31 -10.70
CA SER A 115 -5.38 8.46 -10.23
C SER A 115 -4.08 7.99 -9.60
N ILE A 116 -2.98 8.57 -10.06
CA ILE A 116 -1.63 8.24 -9.60
C ILE A 116 -1.27 9.17 -8.45
N ASN A 117 -0.74 8.60 -7.39
CA ASN A 117 -0.13 9.33 -6.29
C ASN A 117 1.35 9.57 -6.59
N ASP A 118 1.71 10.81 -6.90
CA ASP A 118 3.07 11.20 -7.26
C ASP A 118 4.10 10.92 -6.16
N ASN A 119 3.71 11.04 -4.88
CA ASN A 119 4.60 10.75 -3.77
C ASN A 119 4.90 9.25 -3.67
N ILE A 120 3.89 8.39 -3.84
CA ILE A 120 4.09 6.94 -3.84
C ILE A 120 4.91 6.52 -5.06
N ASP A 121 4.66 7.09 -6.22
CA ASP A 121 5.43 6.80 -7.43
C ASP A 121 6.90 7.18 -7.26
N LYS A 122 7.21 8.36 -6.69
CA LYS A 122 8.57 8.75 -6.29
C LYS A 122 9.23 7.71 -5.38
N LEU A 123 8.52 7.26 -4.33
CA LEU A 123 9.07 6.26 -3.40
C LEU A 123 9.36 4.91 -4.08
N ARG A 124 8.59 4.54 -5.10
CA ARG A 124 8.87 3.34 -5.92
C ARG A 124 10.15 3.51 -6.74
N HIS A 125 10.37 4.68 -7.34
CA HIS A 125 11.63 4.98 -8.02
C HIS A 125 12.81 5.03 -7.05
N ALA A 126 12.63 5.59 -5.85
CA ALA A 126 13.65 5.58 -4.81
C ALA A 126 14.02 4.14 -4.39
N ALA A 127 13.04 3.24 -4.27
CA ALA A 127 13.27 1.84 -3.93
C ALA A 127 14.14 1.11 -4.98
N THR A 128 13.81 1.22 -6.27
CA THR A 128 14.63 0.62 -7.34
C THR A 128 16.00 1.26 -7.45
N HIS A 129 16.09 2.57 -7.28
CA HIS A 129 17.37 3.28 -7.22
C HIS A 129 18.26 2.77 -6.06
N ALA A 130 17.69 2.66 -4.84
CA ALA A 130 18.42 2.18 -3.68
C ALA A 130 18.95 0.75 -3.89
N LEU A 131 18.15 -0.16 -4.46
CA LEU A 131 18.56 -1.55 -4.75
C LEU A 131 19.72 -1.64 -5.74
N LEU A 132 19.80 -0.72 -6.71
CA LEU A 132 20.87 -0.70 -7.70
C LEU A 132 22.18 -0.03 -7.20
N THR A 133 22.08 0.80 -6.14
CA THR A 133 23.22 1.63 -5.69
C THR A 133 23.77 1.24 -4.33
N ARG A 134 22.97 0.55 -3.48
CA ARG A 134 23.31 0.29 -2.09
C ARG A 134 23.10 -1.18 -1.72
N ARG A 135 23.77 -1.60 -0.63
CA ARG A 135 23.60 -2.93 -0.04
C ARG A 135 22.86 -2.89 1.30
N ASP A 136 22.77 -1.74 1.91
CA ASP A 136 22.11 -1.50 3.19
C ASP A 136 20.65 -1.03 2.97
N VAL A 137 19.87 -1.85 2.27
CA VAL A 137 18.53 -1.51 1.78
C VAL A 137 17.47 -2.38 2.47
N ILE A 138 16.45 -1.73 3.00
CA ILE A 138 15.22 -2.36 3.50
C ILE A 138 14.06 -1.83 2.67
N ILE A 139 13.37 -2.71 1.94
CA ILE A 139 12.16 -2.33 1.21
C ILE A 139 10.94 -2.85 1.99
N VAL A 140 10.02 -1.97 2.32
CA VAL A 140 8.70 -2.35 2.84
C VAL A 140 7.69 -2.28 1.71
N ALA A 141 7.10 -3.43 1.36
CA ALA A 141 6.24 -3.54 0.19
C ALA A 141 4.88 -4.17 0.50
N SER A 142 3.91 -3.90 -0.35
CA SER A 142 2.68 -4.69 -0.45
C SER A 142 2.81 -5.72 -1.57
N VAL A 143 1.77 -6.53 -1.79
CA VAL A 143 1.70 -7.50 -2.89
C VAL A 143 1.97 -6.90 -4.29
N SER A 144 1.95 -5.57 -4.43
CA SER A 144 2.33 -4.90 -5.68
C SER A 144 3.77 -5.20 -6.14
N CYS A 145 4.63 -5.69 -5.24
CA CYS A 145 6.01 -6.06 -5.57
C CYS A 145 6.13 -7.27 -6.52
N ILE A 146 5.08 -8.09 -6.67
CA ILE A 146 5.07 -9.23 -7.60
C ILE A 146 4.50 -8.89 -8.98
N TYR A 147 4.09 -7.64 -9.21
CA TYR A 147 3.63 -7.17 -10.51
C TYR A 147 4.80 -6.71 -11.39
N GLY A 148 4.60 -6.76 -12.71
CA GLY A 148 5.59 -6.33 -13.68
C GLY A 148 6.06 -4.90 -13.45
N LEU A 149 7.38 -4.70 -13.43
CA LEU A 149 8.04 -3.43 -13.16
C LEU A 149 8.99 -3.00 -14.29
N GLY A 150 9.29 -3.86 -15.24
CA GLY A 150 10.34 -3.71 -16.23
C GLY A 150 11.62 -4.47 -15.83
N SER A 151 12.43 -4.81 -16.83
CA SER A 151 13.66 -5.57 -16.62
C SER A 151 14.71 -4.72 -15.90
N PRO A 152 15.30 -5.18 -14.76
CA PRO A 152 16.40 -4.50 -14.11
C PRO A 152 17.62 -4.35 -15.02
N GLU A 153 17.85 -5.27 -15.95
CA GLU A 153 18.96 -5.22 -16.90
C GLU A 153 18.78 -4.09 -17.92
N PHE A 154 17.57 -3.93 -18.48
CA PHE A 154 17.27 -2.80 -19.37
C PHE A 154 17.31 -1.49 -18.62
N TYR A 155 16.73 -1.42 -17.44
CA TYR A 155 16.75 -0.24 -16.60
C TYR A 155 18.19 0.21 -16.27
N ALA A 156 19.07 -0.74 -15.90
CA ALA A 156 20.48 -0.46 -15.61
C ALA A 156 21.29 -0.02 -16.85
N ARG A 157 20.94 -0.50 -18.07
CA ARG A 157 21.59 -0.04 -19.33
C ARG A 157 21.19 1.37 -19.74
N MET A 158 20.04 1.84 -19.29
CA MET A 158 19.49 3.15 -19.64
C MET A 158 19.93 4.27 -18.67
N ILE A 159 20.77 3.97 -17.67
CA ILE A 159 21.34 4.98 -16.78
C ILE A 159 22.31 5.91 -17.54
N ILE A 160 22.36 7.18 -17.15
CA ILE A 160 23.24 8.18 -17.76
C ILE A 160 24.30 8.59 -16.73
N PRO A 161 25.52 8.04 -16.80
CA PRO A 161 26.64 8.54 -16.00
C PRO A 161 27.09 9.89 -16.49
N VAL A 162 27.31 10.84 -15.57
CA VAL A 162 27.83 12.17 -15.83
C VAL A 162 28.95 12.51 -14.84
N GLU A 163 30.00 13.16 -15.32
CA GLU A 163 31.19 13.50 -14.52
C GLU A 163 31.72 14.86 -14.96
N VAL A 164 32.23 15.67 -14.03
CA VAL A 164 32.89 16.95 -14.32
C VAL A 164 34.12 16.70 -15.16
N GLY A 165 34.31 17.51 -16.26
CA GLY A 165 35.35 17.33 -17.23
C GLY A 165 35.03 16.28 -18.32
N GLN A 166 33.86 15.67 -18.31
CA GLN A 166 33.45 14.76 -19.37
C GLN A 166 33.13 15.52 -20.66
N HIS A 167 33.66 15.05 -21.79
CA HIS A 167 33.32 15.55 -23.12
C HIS A 167 31.95 14.99 -23.54
N MET A 168 30.92 15.80 -23.39
CA MET A 168 29.52 15.47 -23.74
C MET A 168 28.78 16.78 -24.00
N SER A 169 28.30 16.98 -25.21
CA SER A 169 27.53 18.20 -25.52
C SER A 169 26.18 18.20 -24.79
N MET A 170 25.66 19.39 -24.48
CA MET A 170 24.35 19.54 -23.84
C MET A 170 23.25 18.89 -24.68
N ASP A 171 23.25 19.02 -26.00
CA ASP A 171 22.27 18.40 -26.89
C ASP A 171 22.31 16.86 -26.83
N ALA A 172 23.49 16.27 -26.71
CA ALA A 172 23.67 14.86 -26.57
C ALA A 172 23.07 14.36 -25.21
N LEU A 173 23.28 15.13 -24.14
CA LEU A 173 22.67 14.81 -22.84
C LEU A 173 21.15 14.97 -22.85
N ILE A 174 20.62 16.03 -23.47
CA ILE A 174 19.19 16.26 -23.67
C ILE A 174 18.56 15.09 -24.44
N THR A 175 19.17 14.64 -25.52
CA THR A 175 18.68 13.49 -26.30
C THR A 175 18.58 12.26 -25.43
N ARG A 176 19.61 11.96 -24.63
CA ARG A 176 19.58 10.83 -23.69
C ARG A 176 18.53 11.00 -22.60
N LEU A 177 18.29 12.20 -22.09
CA LEU A 177 17.24 12.46 -21.09
C LEU A 177 15.84 12.14 -21.65
N VAL A 178 15.57 12.56 -22.91
CA VAL A 178 14.30 12.23 -23.58
C VAL A 178 14.16 10.72 -23.80
N GLU A 179 15.23 10.03 -24.20
CA GLU A 179 15.23 8.56 -24.35
C GLU A 179 14.89 7.83 -23.03
N VAL A 180 15.27 8.39 -21.87
CA VAL A 180 14.96 7.84 -20.55
C VAL A 180 13.70 8.46 -19.92
N GLN A 181 12.85 9.07 -20.77
CA GLN A 181 11.50 9.57 -20.43
C GLN A 181 11.50 10.78 -19.48
N TYR A 182 12.53 11.64 -19.51
CA TYR A 182 12.45 12.98 -18.94
C TYR A 182 11.78 13.92 -19.93
N GLU A 183 10.92 14.79 -19.40
CA GLU A 183 10.25 15.81 -20.20
C GLU A 183 10.92 17.18 -20.03
N ARG A 184 11.03 17.95 -21.12
CA ARG A 184 11.46 19.33 -21.02
C ARG A 184 10.32 20.20 -20.55
N ASN A 185 10.49 20.85 -19.40
CA ASN A 185 9.52 21.80 -18.88
C ASN A 185 10.24 22.99 -18.24
N ASP A 186 10.26 24.12 -18.96
CA ASP A 186 10.96 25.34 -18.54
C ASP A 186 10.11 26.17 -17.54
N TYR A 187 8.79 25.88 -17.40
CA TYR A 187 7.83 26.64 -16.61
C TYR A 187 7.42 25.93 -15.33
N ASP A 188 7.00 24.68 -15.44
CA ASP A 188 6.59 23.83 -14.33
C ASP A 188 7.65 22.77 -14.08
N PHE A 189 8.67 23.15 -13.27
CA PHE A 189 9.83 22.33 -13.02
C PHE A 189 9.57 21.39 -11.84
N HIS A 190 9.30 20.13 -12.14
CA HIS A 190 8.96 19.08 -11.19
C HIS A 190 9.74 17.80 -11.47
N ARG A 191 9.58 16.76 -10.66
CA ARG A 191 10.30 15.49 -10.81
C ARG A 191 10.10 14.87 -12.20
N GLY A 192 11.15 14.26 -12.75
CA GLY A 192 11.12 13.67 -14.09
C GLY A 192 11.14 14.70 -15.20
N THR A 193 11.43 15.99 -14.89
CA THR A 193 11.59 17.03 -15.88
C THR A 193 13.00 17.63 -15.87
N PHE A 194 13.36 18.25 -16.99
CA PHE A 194 14.56 19.08 -17.10
C PHE A 194 14.22 20.43 -17.73
N ARG A 195 15.04 21.43 -17.44
CA ARG A 195 14.97 22.76 -18.06
C ARG A 195 16.33 23.24 -18.50
N VAL A 196 16.35 24.11 -19.51
CA VAL A 196 17.58 24.66 -20.10
C VAL A 196 17.56 26.17 -20.04
N ARG A 197 18.64 26.77 -19.55
CA ARG A 197 18.83 28.22 -19.49
C ARG A 197 20.27 28.58 -19.90
N GLY A 198 20.45 28.95 -21.16
CA GLY A 198 21.79 29.18 -21.72
C GLY A 198 22.62 27.91 -21.71
N ASP A 199 23.79 27.94 -21.11
CA ASP A 199 24.71 26.80 -20.99
C ASP A 199 24.45 25.95 -19.70
N VAL A 200 23.30 26.13 -19.08
CA VAL A 200 22.92 25.44 -17.85
C VAL A 200 21.74 24.52 -18.10
N LEU A 201 21.91 23.26 -17.73
CA LEU A 201 20.87 22.22 -17.71
C LEU A 201 20.54 21.87 -16.25
N GLU A 202 19.26 21.92 -15.87
CA GLU A 202 18.78 21.51 -14.55
C GLU A 202 17.82 20.35 -14.70
N ILE A 203 17.96 19.34 -13.84
CA ILE A 203 17.20 18.09 -13.89
C ILE A 203 16.67 17.81 -12.49
N ILE A 204 15.35 17.55 -12.33
CA ILE A 204 14.83 16.96 -11.09
C ILE A 204 14.69 15.45 -11.30
N PRO A 205 15.52 14.63 -10.65
CA PRO A 205 15.44 13.17 -10.76
C PRO A 205 14.07 12.62 -10.36
N ALA A 206 13.62 11.52 -10.99
CA ALA A 206 12.32 10.91 -10.72
C ALA A 206 12.16 10.42 -9.27
N TYR A 207 13.26 10.17 -8.57
CA TYR A 207 13.34 9.69 -7.18
C TYR A 207 13.53 10.81 -6.14
N HIS A 208 13.58 12.11 -6.57
CA HIS A 208 13.70 13.28 -5.69
C HIS A 208 12.64 14.34 -6.02
N HIS A 209 12.29 15.19 -5.05
CA HIS A 209 11.49 16.40 -5.24
C HIS A 209 12.23 17.68 -4.82
N GLU A 210 13.10 17.54 -3.81
CA GLU A 210 13.69 18.68 -3.10
C GLU A 210 15.07 19.04 -3.61
N ARG A 211 15.57 18.34 -4.62
CA ARG A 211 16.90 18.55 -5.18
C ARG A 211 16.88 18.45 -6.68
N ALA A 212 17.47 19.44 -7.35
CA ALA A 212 17.76 19.40 -8.75
C ALA A 212 19.27 19.25 -8.96
N LEU A 213 19.66 18.49 -9.98
CA LEU A 213 21.01 18.43 -10.46
C LEU A 213 21.18 19.56 -11.49
N ARG A 214 22.03 20.54 -11.18
CA ARG A 214 22.43 21.60 -12.11
C ARG A 214 23.78 21.24 -12.75
N ILE A 215 23.81 21.21 -14.06
CA ILE A 215 24.99 20.92 -14.89
C ILE A 215 25.31 22.17 -15.72
N GLU A 216 26.49 22.70 -15.59
CA GLU A 216 26.98 23.84 -16.35
C GLU A 216 27.95 23.33 -17.41
N PHE A 217 27.78 23.82 -18.64
CA PHE A 217 28.58 23.43 -19.79
C PHE A 217 29.51 24.56 -20.21
N PHE A 218 30.70 24.19 -20.65
CA PHE A 218 31.61 25.08 -21.37
C PHE A 218 31.94 24.47 -22.75
N GLY A 219 31.22 24.91 -23.77
CA GLY A 219 31.21 24.23 -25.07
C GLY A 219 30.62 22.83 -24.98
N ASP A 220 31.40 21.82 -25.38
CA ASP A 220 31.00 20.40 -25.32
C ASP A 220 31.51 19.66 -24.07
N ASP A 221 31.97 20.39 -23.05
CA ASP A 221 32.48 19.80 -21.83
C ASP A 221 31.60 20.16 -20.63
N ILE A 222 31.43 19.23 -19.71
CA ILE A 222 30.77 19.49 -18.43
C ILE A 222 31.74 20.21 -17.50
N ASP A 223 31.50 21.51 -17.26
CA ASP A 223 32.38 22.36 -16.46
C ASP A 223 32.15 22.18 -14.95
N SER A 224 30.90 22.18 -14.52
CA SER A 224 30.56 21.97 -13.12
C SER A 224 29.20 21.24 -12.93
N MET A 225 29.05 20.55 -11.80
CA MET A 225 27.80 19.93 -11.38
C MET A 225 27.51 20.23 -9.91
N ARG A 226 26.26 20.60 -9.62
CA ARG A 226 25.80 20.93 -8.24
C ARG A 226 24.43 20.38 -7.97
N GLU A 227 24.20 19.92 -6.75
CA GLU A 227 22.86 19.77 -6.23
C GLU A 227 22.34 21.12 -5.76
N VAL A 228 21.15 21.50 -6.21
CA VAL A 228 20.51 22.78 -5.87
C VAL A 228 19.10 22.59 -5.41
N ASP A 229 18.61 23.49 -4.56
CA ASP A 229 17.19 23.58 -4.25
C ASP A 229 16.43 24.10 -5.49
N PRO A 230 15.46 23.38 -6.04
CA PRO A 230 14.78 23.76 -7.28
C PRO A 230 13.93 25.03 -7.15
N LEU A 231 13.55 25.41 -5.91
CA LEU A 231 12.72 26.58 -5.62
C LEU A 231 13.56 27.85 -5.41
N THR A 232 14.60 27.76 -4.58
CA THR A 232 15.44 28.93 -4.23
C THR A 232 16.67 29.06 -5.15
N GLY A 233 17.12 27.96 -5.74
CA GLY A 233 18.36 27.89 -6.52
C GLY A 233 19.62 27.80 -5.68
N ASP A 234 19.49 27.69 -4.35
CA ASP A 234 20.62 27.58 -3.43
C ASP A 234 21.41 26.29 -3.69
N VAL A 235 22.74 26.38 -3.63
CA VAL A 235 23.61 25.23 -3.77
C VAL A 235 23.62 24.43 -2.48
N LEU A 236 23.24 23.16 -2.58
CA LEU A 236 23.20 22.20 -1.47
C LEU A 236 24.51 21.42 -1.35
N ALA A 237 25.05 21.00 -2.50
CA ALA A 237 26.32 20.26 -2.56
C ALA A 237 26.99 20.42 -3.93
N GLU A 238 28.33 20.33 -3.95
CA GLU A 238 29.12 20.15 -5.17
C GLU A 238 29.18 18.65 -5.50
N VAL A 239 29.03 18.32 -6.79
CA VAL A 239 28.98 16.94 -7.30
C VAL A 239 30.04 16.73 -8.37
N GLY A 240 31.04 15.89 -8.14
CA GLY A 240 32.06 15.57 -9.10
C GLY A 240 31.62 14.54 -10.14
N LYS A 241 30.78 13.58 -9.69
CA LYS A 241 30.26 12.48 -10.52
C LYS A 241 28.93 12.02 -9.99
N THR A 242 27.97 11.73 -10.89
CA THR A 242 26.68 11.17 -10.54
C THR A 242 26.10 10.33 -11.67
N VAL A 243 24.96 9.71 -11.42
CA VAL A 243 24.23 8.89 -12.39
C VAL A 243 22.77 9.35 -12.42
N ILE A 244 22.24 9.63 -13.61
CA ILE A 244 20.84 9.95 -13.81
C ILE A 244 20.11 8.66 -14.17
N TYR A 245 19.09 8.32 -13.38
CA TYR A 245 18.26 7.14 -13.59
C TYR A 245 17.02 7.48 -14.41
N PRO A 246 16.45 6.53 -15.16
CA PRO A 246 15.25 6.74 -15.96
C PRO A 246 14.06 7.30 -15.15
N ALA A 247 13.25 8.14 -15.81
CA ALA A 247 12.02 8.68 -15.22
C ALA A 247 10.85 7.68 -15.22
N SER A 248 10.97 6.56 -15.93
CA SER A 248 10.00 5.47 -15.98
C SER A 248 10.69 4.12 -15.79
N HIS A 249 9.98 3.14 -15.19
CA HIS A 249 10.47 1.76 -15.13
C HIS A 249 10.36 1.02 -16.46
N PHE A 250 9.47 1.47 -17.35
CA PHE A 250 9.29 0.91 -18.70
C PHE A 250 10.05 1.78 -19.73
N VAL A 251 11.37 1.69 -19.73
CA VAL A 251 12.24 2.37 -20.71
C VAL A 251 12.92 1.35 -21.60
N SER A 252 13.17 1.74 -22.86
CA SER A 252 13.80 0.87 -23.85
C SER A 252 14.59 1.68 -24.86
N ALA A 253 15.76 1.19 -25.22
CA ALA A 253 16.58 1.81 -26.26
C ALA A 253 15.87 1.79 -27.63
N GLN A 254 16.16 2.76 -28.51
CA GLN A 254 15.51 2.90 -29.82
C GLN A 254 15.57 1.62 -30.68
N ASP A 255 16.70 0.91 -30.68
CA ASP A 255 16.79 -0.34 -31.44
C ASP A 255 15.87 -1.43 -30.91
N ASN A 256 15.66 -1.47 -29.61
CA ASN A 256 14.71 -2.38 -28.99
C ASN A 256 13.26 -1.99 -29.30
N LEU A 257 12.95 -0.68 -29.39
CA LEU A 257 11.62 -0.20 -29.78
C LEU A 257 11.27 -0.60 -31.21
N LYS A 258 12.22 -0.53 -32.17
CA LYS A 258 12.02 -1.00 -33.56
C LYS A 258 11.69 -2.49 -33.61
N ARG A 259 12.40 -3.32 -32.84
CA ARG A 259 12.09 -4.75 -32.71
C ARG A 259 10.69 -4.93 -32.10
N THR A 260 10.39 -4.27 -31.00
CA THR A 260 9.13 -4.34 -30.28
C THR A 260 7.95 -3.98 -31.18
N THR A 261 8.02 -2.89 -31.95
CA THR A 261 6.94 -2.50 -32.87
C THR A 261 6.75 -3.50 -33.99
N ALA A 262 7.83 -4.11 -34.50
CA ALA A 262 7.74 -5.19 -35.49
C ALA A 262 7.05 -6.43 -34.91
N ASP A 263 7.43 -6.84 -33.70
CA ASP A 263 6.83 -7.98 -32.99
C ASP A 263 5.33 -7.76 -32.69
N ILE A 264 4.96 -6.54 -32.25
CA ILE A 264 3.54 -6.17 -32.03
C ILE A 264 2.74 -6.21 -33.34
N ARG A 265 3.30 -5.70 -34.45
CA ARG A 265 2.64 -5.77 -35.77
C ARG A 265 2.43 -7.20 -36.24
N GLN A 266 3.40 -8.07 -36.01
CA GLN A 266 3.28 -9.47 -36.37
C GLN A 266 2.17 -10.16 -35.54
N GLU A 267 2.15 -9.95 -34.21
CA GLU A 267 1.10 -10.51 -33.35
C GLU A 267 -0.29 -9.97 -33.73
N LEU A 268 -0.40 -8.68 -34.05
CA LEU A 268 -1.62 -8.06 -34.54
C LEU A 268 -2.12 -8.77 -35.82
N LEU A 269 -1.26 -8.95 -36.80
CA LEU A 269 -1.61 -9.59 -38.07
C LEU A 269 -2.15 -11.01 -37.88
N GLU A 270 -1.47 -11.79 -37.02
CA GLU A 270 -1.88 -13.15 -36.68
C GLU A 270 -3.26 -13.15 -36.01
N ARG A 271 -3.49 -12.23 -35.05
CA ARG A 271 -4.77 -12.16 -34.32
C ARG A 271 -5.91 -11.67 -35.21
N LEU A 272 -5.67 -10.67 -36.07
CA LEU A 272 -6.66 -10.21 -37.06
C LEU A 272 -7.05 -11.31 -38.02
N THR A 273 -6.10 -12.11 -38.51
CA THR A 273 -6.36 -13.25 -39.38
C THR A 273 -7.25 -14.27 -38.67
N ALA A 274 -6.98 -14.59 -37.40
CA ALA A 274 -7.81 -15.50 -36.63
C ALA A 274 -9.23 -14.98 -36.39
N PHE A 275 -9.40 -13.70 -36.07
CA PHE A 275 -10.72 -13.08 -35.88
C PHE A 275 -11.52 -13.05 -37.22
N LYS A 276 -10.91 -12.64 -38.34
CA LYS A 276 -11.53 -12.61 -39.64
C LYS A 276 -11.95 -14.02 -40.08
N ALA A 277 -11.11 -15.03 -39.87
CA ALA A 277 -11.42 -16.43 -40.19
C ALA A 277 -12.60 -16.99 -39.37
N SER A 278 -12.79 -16.51 -38.15
CA SER A 278 -13.92 -16.88 -37.27
C SER A 278 -15.15 -15.98 -37.41
N GLY A 279 -15.17 -15.04 -38.37
CA GLY A 279 -16.30 -14.14 -38.62
C GLY A 279 -16.46 -13.00 -37.60
N ARG A 280 -15.46 -12.80 -36.73
CA ARG A 280 -15.46 -11.79 -35.62
C ARG A 280 -14.90 -10.46 -36.11
N LEU A 281 -15.66 -9.79 -37.00
CA LEU A 281 -15.19 -8.59 -37.70
C LEU A 281 -15.13 -7.35 -36.79
N VAL A 282 -16.03 -7.25 -35.83
CA VAL A 282 -16.08 -6.12 -34.88
C VAL A 282 -14.85 -6.14 -33.95
N GLU A 283 -14.54 -7.33 -33.44
CA GLU A 283 -13.37 -7.53 -32.60
C GLU A 283 -12.06 -7.29 -33.39
N ALA A 284 -12.02 -7.72 -34.64
CA ALA A 284 -10.88 -7.45 -35.52
C ALA A 284 -10.67 -5.95 -35.73
N GLN A 285 -11.73 -5.21 -36.09
CA GLN A 285 -11.65 -3.76 -36.31
C GLN A 285 -11.24 -3.01 -35.04
N ARG A 286 -11.83 -3.35 -33.88
CA ARG A 286 -11.53 -2.74 -32.59
C ARG A 286 -10.05 -2.92 -32.23
N LEU A 287 -9.55 -4.14 -32.33
CA LEU A 287 -8.17 -4.47 -32.04
C LEU A 287 -7.19 -3.74 -32.97
N GLU A 288 -7.51 -3.72 -34.28
CA GLU A 288 -6.68 -3.05 -35.31
C GLU A 288 -6.53 -1.56 -35.02
N GLN A 289 -7.66 -0.85 -34.82
CA GLN A 289 -7.65 0.60 -34.56
C GLN A 289 -6.86 0.95 -33.29
N ARG A 290 -7.10 0.22 -32.20
CA ARG A 290 -6.40 0.48 -30.94
C ARG A 290 -4.91 0.23 -31.04
N THR A 291 -4.53 -0.93 -31.60
CA THR A 291 -3.11 -1.30 -31.65
C THR A 291 -2.33 -0.43 -32.61
N GLN A 292 -2.92 0.03 -33.73
CA GLN A 292 -2.27 0.96 -34.65
C GLN A 292 -1.99 2.31 -33.98
N LEU A 293 -2.96 2.86 -33.24
CA LEU A 293 -2.77 4.09 -32.49
C LEU A 293 -1.64 3.93 -31.43
N ASP A 294 -1.64 2.83 -30.69
CA ASP A 294 -0.60 2.56 -29.70
C ASP A 294 0.80 2.44 -30.37
N LEU A 295 0.88 1.82 -31.57
CA LEU A 295 2.11 1.71 -32.34
C LEU A 295 2.63 3.07 -32.83
N GLU A 296 1.77 3.94 -33.34
CA GLU A 296 2.12 5.31 -33.76
C GLU A 296 2.69 6.09 -32.57
N MET A 297 2.05 6.01 -31.40
CA MET A 297 2.56 6.67 -30.20
C MET A 297 3.93 6.11 -29.76
N ILE A 298 4.13 4.81 -29.80
CA ILE A 298 5.41 4.17 -29.45
C ILE A 298 6.53 4.60 -30.43
N GLU A 299 6.22 4.71 -31.73
CA GLU A 299 7.21 5.10 -32.76
C GLU A 299 7.60 6.57 -32.65
N GLU A 300 6.65 7.47 -32.39
CA GLU A 300 6.88 8.91 -32.33
C GLU A 300 7.39 9.40 -30.96
N LEU A 301 6.82 8.84 -29.86
CA LEU A 301 7.07 9.32 -28.50
C LEU A 301 7.89 8.33 -27.64
N GLY A 302 8.14 7.12 -28.13
CA GLY A 302 8.74 6.04 -27.35
C GLY A 302 7.81 5.46 -26.26
N TYR A 303 6.56 5.88 -26.19
CA TYR A 303 5.59 5.52 -25.14
C TYR A 303 4.15 5.56 -25.64
N CYS A 304 3.27 4.77 -25.04
CA CYS A 304 1.81 4.87 -25.20
C CYS A 304 1.08 4.61 -23.89
N ASN A 305 -0.16 5.07 -23.78
CA ASN A 305 -1.02 4.75 -22.63
C ASN A 305 -1.30 3.26 -22.57
N GLY A 306 -0.87 2.61 -21.45
CA GLY A 306 -0.99 1.18 -21.27
C GLY A 306 0.16 0.39 -21.92
N ILE A 307 1.32 0.99 -22.09
CA ILE A 307 2.54 0.37 -22.63
C ILE A 307 2.89 -0.94 -21.90
N GLU A 308 2.51 -1.06 -20.64
CA GLU A 308 2.68 -2.28 -19.85
C GLU A 308 2.00 -3.52 -20.48
N ASN A 309 0.96 -3.34 -21.30
CA ASN A 309 0.31 -4.45 -22.02
C ASN A 309 1.20 -5.04 -23.11
N TYR A 310 2.24 -4.31 -23.53
CA TYR A 310 3.24 -4.73 -24.49
C TYR A 310 4.58 -5.12 -23.84
N SER A 311 4.61 -5.21 -22.50
CA SER A 311 5.84 -5.52 -21.72
C SER A 311 6.56 -6.79 -22.17
N ARG A 312 5.83 -7.82 -22.62
CA ARG A 312 6.43 -9.04 -23.18
C ARG A 312 7.34 -8.73 -24.37
N HIS A 313 6.89 -7.90 -25.28
CA HIS A 313 7.67 -7.50 -26.46
C HIS A 313 8.81 -6.54 -26.09
N LEU A 314 8.57 -5.60 -25.18
CA LEU A 314 9.59 -4.69 -24.66
C LEU A 314 10.75 -5.45 -24.03
N ASP A 315 10.45 -6.43 -23.19
CA ASP A 315 11.45 -7.26 -22.51
C ASP A 315 12.04 -8.37 -23.40
N GLY A 316 11.45 -8.65 -24.57
CA GLY A 316 11.84 -9.75 -25.44
C GLY A 316 11.56 -11.15 -24.89
N ARG A 317 10.56 -11.24 -23.98
CA ARG A 317 10.14 -12.51 -23.36
C ARG A 317 9.31 -13.36 -24.30
N LYS A 318 9.36 -14.68 -24.13
CA LYS A 318 8.43 -15.61 -24.79
C LYS A 318 7.05 -15.57 -24.12
N ALA A 319 6.05 -16.03 -24.86
CA ALA A 319 4.69 -16.14 -24.33
C ALA A 319 4.66 -17.04 -23.08
N GLY A 320 4.05 -16.56 -22.00
CA GLY A 320 3.93 -17.26 -20.72
C GLY A 320 5.11 -17.10 -19.77
N GLU A 321 6.24 -16.54 -20.20
CA GLU A 321 7.36 -16.24 -19.29
C GLU A 321 6.98 -15.18 -18.25
N PRO A 322 7.45 -15.30 -16.99
CA PRO A 322 7.13 -14.35 -15.92
C PRO A 322 7.67 -12.95 -16.23
N PRO A 323 6.96 -11.88 -15.87
CA PRO A 323 7.50 -10.53 -15.96
C PRO A 323 8.56 -10.30 -14.89
N SER A 324 9.53 -9.44 -15.17
CA SER A 324 10.42 -8.93 -14.13
C SER A 324 9.62 -8.05 -13.15
N CYS A 325 9.86 -8.24 -11.87
CA CYS A 325 9.20 -7.52 -10.79
C CYS A 325 10.22 -6.96 -9.80
N LEU A 326 9.78 -6.37 -8.69
CA LEU A 326 10.71 -5.82 -7.69
C LEU A 326 11.73 -6.84 -7.16
N LEU A 327 11.34 -8.11 -7.01
CA LEU A 327 12.23 -9.15 -6.51
C LEU A 327 13.46 -9.35 -7.40
N ASN A 328 13.33 -9.11 -8.72
CA ASN A 328 14.44 -9.24 -9.66
C ASN A 328 15.49 -8.12 -9.53
N TYR A 329 15.18 -7.03 -8.82
CA TYR A 329 16.14 -5.95 -8.51
C TYR A 329 16.97 -6.26 -7.26
N PHE A 330 16.54 -7.21 -6.44
CA PHE A 330 17.28 -7.63 -5.25
C PHE A 330 18.51 -8.48 -5.63
N PRO A 331 19.59 -8.37 -4.85
CA PRO A 331 20.68 -9.33 -4.95
C PRO A 331 20.24 -10.70 -4.43
N GLU A 332 20.90 -11.77 -4.88
CA GLU A 332 20.52 -13.16 -4.55
C GLU A 332 20.46 -13.47 -3.04
N ASP A 333 21.25 -12.77 -2.23
CA ASP A 333 21.38 -13.00 -0.79
C ASP A 333 20.38 -12.23 0.09
N PHE A 334 19.34 -11.62 -0.49
CA PHE A 334 18.35 -10.89 0.30
C PHE A 334 17.51 -11.81 1.19
N ILE A 335 16.96 -11.24 2.27
CA ILE A 335 16.06 -11.93 3.19
C ILE A 335 14.64 -11.40 2.97
N LEU A 336 13.69 -12.32 2.79
CA LEU A 336 12.27 -11.98 2.76
C LEU A 336 11.64 -12.17 4.14
N PHE A 337 11.07 -11.11 4.71
CA PHE A 337 10.15 -11.16 5.83
C PHE A 337 8.71 -11.03 5.32
N VAL A 338 7.86 -12.01 5.64
CA VAL A 338 6.44 -11.98 5.26
C VAL A 338 5.63 -11.66 6.50
N ASP A 339 5.26 -10.38 6.66
CA ASP A 339 4.47 -9.95 7.82
C ASP A 339 3.00 -10.34 7.64
N GLU A 340 2.34 -10.68 8.77
CA GLU A 340 1.01 -11.28 8.82
C GLU A 340 0.87 -12.38 7.74
N SER A 341 1.82 -13.32 7.72
CA SER A 341 2.01 -14.31 6.66
C SER A 341 0.77 -15.12 6.33
N HIS A 342 -0.04 -15.45 7.36
CA HIS A 342 -1.32 -16.17 7.21
C HIS A 342 -2.33 -15.47 6.30
N ILE A 343 -2.14 -14.18 5.98
CA ILE A 343 -2.93 -13.39 5.04
C ILE A 343 -2.14 -13.13 3.77
N THR A 344 -0.89 -12.69 3.94
CA THR A 344 -0.02 -12.25 2.84
C THR A 344 0.29 -13.39 1.86
N VAL A 345 0.56 -14.59 2.35
CA VAL A 345 0.85 -15.76 1.51
C VAL A 345 -0.34 -16.16 0.63
N PRO A 346 -1.57 -16.36 1.19
CA PRO A 346 -2.77 -16.61 0.37
C PRO A 346 -3.08 -15.48 -0.61
N GLN A 347 -2.81 -14.22 -0.25
CA GLN A 347 -3.01 -13.08 -1.13
C GLN A 347 -2.10 -13.16 -2.36
N VAL A 348 -0.80 -13.41 -2.17
CA VAL A 348 0.15 -13.63 -3.28
C VAL A 348 -0.34 -14.76 -4.19
N GLY A 349 -0.78 -15.88 -3.60
CA GLY A 349 -1.30 -17.03 -4.36
C GLY A 349 -2.59 -16.74 -5.16
N GLY A 350 -3.41 -15.80 -4.70
CA GLY A 350 -4.70 -15.46 -5.34
C GLY A 350 -4.61 -14.45 -6.49
N MET A 351 -3.57 -13.62 -6.54
CA MET A 351 -3.49 -12.48 -7.47
C MET A 351 -3.52 -12.86 -8.94
N PHE A 352 -2.78 -13.89 -9.33
CA PHE A 352 -2.68 -14.31 -10.74
C PHE A 352 -4.02 -14.69 -11.36
N LYS A 353 -4.85 -15.48 -10.65
CA LYS A 353 -6.10 -16.01 -11.20
C LYS A 353 -7.11 -14.91 -11.51
N GLY A 354 -7.23 -13.91 -10.64
CA GLY A 354 -8.13 -12.78 -10.82
C GLY A 354 -7.74 -11.90 -12.01
N ASP A 355 -6.45 -11.54 -12.13
CA ASP A 355 -5.93 -10.76 -13.24
C ASP A 355 -6.08 -11.50 -14.58
N ARG A 356 -5.76 -12.79 -14.63
CA ARG A 356 -5.86 -13.64 -15.82
C ARG A 356 -7.27 -13.71 -16.36
N SER A 357 -8.27 -13.96 -15.51
CA SER A 357 -9.67 -14.07 -15.92
C SER A 357 -10.18 -12.79 -16.60
N ARG A 358 -9.89 -11.63 -16.00
CA ARG A 358 -10.27 -10.32 -16.51
C ARG A 358 -9.62 -10.03 -17.88
N LYS A 359 -8.31 -10.22 -17.98
CA LYS A 359 -7.55 -9.97 -19.22
C LYS A 359 -7.89 -10.94 -20.35
N GLN A 360 -8.19 -12.18 -20.02
CA GLN A 360 -8.64 -13.17 -21.02
C GLN A 360 -9.89 -12.67 -21.75
N THR A 361 -10.85 -12.12 -21.02
CA THR A 361 -12.06 -11.54 -21.62
C THR A 361 -11.72 -10.37 -22.55
N LEU A 362 -10.81 -9.47 -22.16
CA LEU A 362 -10.37 -8.36 -23.03
C LEU A 362 -9.69 -8.85 -24.31
N VAL A 363 -8.89 -9.89 -24.23
CA VAL A 363 -8.21 -10.50 -25.39
C VAL A 363 -9.21 -11.23 -26.28
N ASP A 364 -10.14 -11.98 -25.71
CA ASP A 364 -11.12 -12.73 -26.47
C ASP A 364 -12.07 -11.81 -27.24
N TYR A 365 -12.38 -10.64 -26.71
CA TYR A 365 -13.28 -9.67 -27.36
C TYR A 365 -12.57 -8.54 -28.12
N GLY A 366 -11.26 -8.67 -28.39
CA GLY A 366 -10.51 -7.77 -29.27
C GLY A 366 -10.19 -6.39 -28.67
N PHE A 367 -10.17 -6.26 -27.35
CA PHE A 367 -9.73 -5.01 -26.68
C PHE A 367 -8.22 -4.99 -26.47
N ARG A 368 -7.57 -6.15 -26.36
CA ARG A 368 -6.11 -6.27 -26.14
C ARG A 368 -5.54 -7.44 -26.96
N LEU A 369 -4.25 -7.33 -27.30
CA LEU A 369 -3.48 -8.42 -27.89
C LEU A 369 -3.26 -9.56 -26.88
N PRO A 370 -3.00 -10.80 -27.31
CA PRO A 370 -2.66 -11.91 -26.44
C PRO A 370 -1.46 -11.63 -25.51
N SER A 371 -0.49 -10.83 -25.94
CA SER A 371 0.69 -10.40 -25.14
C SER A 371 0.30 -9.67 -23.85
N ALA A 372 -0.86 -9.02 -23.79
CA ALA A 372 -1.36 -8.38 -22.58
C ALA A 372 -1.59 -9.38 -21.43
N LEU A 373 -1.76 -10.67 -21.71
CA LEU A 373 -1.85 -11.73 -20.71
C LEU A 373 -0.53 -11.98 -19.97
N ASP A 374 0.59 -11.57 -20.53
CA ASP A 374 1.92 -11.73 -19.97
C ASP A 374 2.37 -10.50 -19.13
N ASN A 375 1.59 -9.41 -19.16
CA ASN A 375 1.64 -8.34 -18.15
C ASN A 375 0.78 -8.76 -16.94
N ARG A 376 1.31 -9.49 -16.04
CA ARG A 376 0.60 -10.17 -14.95
C ARG A 376 1.42 -10.21 -13.66
N PRO A 377 0.80 -10.40 -12.50
CA PRO A 377 1.57 -10.77 -11.32
C PRO A 377 2.23 -12.14 -11.49
N LEU A 378 3.27 -12.38 -10.74
CA LEU A 378 3.90 -13.69 -10.68
C LEU A 378 2.88 -14.75 -10.25
N GLN A 379 3.01 -15.96 -10.80
CA GLN A 379 2.38 -17.13 -10.22
C GLN A 379 3.08 -17.49 -8.91
N PHE A 380 2.39 -18.22 -8.04
CA PHE A 380 2.93 -18.53 -6.72
C PHE A 380 4.24 -19.33 -6.78
N ASP A 381 4.34 -20.28 -7.72
CA ASP A 381 5.57 -21.06 -7.90
C ASP A 381 6.71 -20.22 -8.48
N GLU A 382 6.40 -19.27 -9.37
CA GLU A 382 7.37 -18.32 -9.90
C GLU A 382 7.89 -17.39 -8.77
N PHE A 383 6.99 -16.89 -7.93
CA PHE A 383 7.36 -16.11 -6.74
C PHE A 383 8.29 -16.92 -5.83
N ARG A 384 7.95 -18.17 -5.52
CA ARG A 384 8.78 -19.04 -4.70
C ARG A 384 10.17 -19.29 -5.29
N SER A 385 10.28 -19.44 -6.59
CA SER A 385 11.57 -19.72 -7.26
C SER A 385 12.58 -18.58 -7.15
N LEU A 386 12.12 -17.35 -6.83
CA LEU A 386 12.98 -16.17 -6.61
C LEU A 386 13.44 -16.03 -5.15
N LEU A 387 12.96 -16.89 -4.24
CA LEU A 387 13.23 -16.77 -2.81
C LEU A 387 14.30 -17.75 -2.38
N HIS A 388 15.24 -17.29 -1.57
CA HIS A 388 16.30 -18.13 -0.98
C HIS A 388 16.06 -18.36 0.51
N GLN A 389 15.76 -17.31 1.28
CA GLN A 389 15.48 -17.40 2.70
C GLN A 389 14.29 -16.56 3.08
N VAL A 390 13.34 -17.15 3.80
CA VAL A 390 12.07 -16.54 4.20
C VAL A 390 11.86 -16.65 5.70
N VAL A 391 11.46 -15.55 6.32
CA VAL A 391 10.99 -15.50 7.69
C VAL A 391 9.49 -15.13 7.67
N TYR A 392 8.65 -16.10 7.98
CA TYR A 392 7.22 -15.87 8.15
C TYR A 392 6.94 -15.27 9.52
N VAL A 393 6.30 -14.11 9.54
CA VAL A 393 6.01 -13.38 10.78
C VAL A 393 4.50 -13.36 11.00
N SER A 394 4.02 -14.03 12.06
CA SER A 394 2.59 -14.10 12.35
C SER A 394 2.31 -14.45 13.80
N ALA A 395 1.17 -14.00 14.33
CA ALA A 395 0.61 -14.50 15.60
C ALA A 395 -0.16 -15.80 15.43
N THR A 396 -0.57 -16.14 14.21
CA THR A 396 -1.43 -17.27 13.83
C THR A 396 -0.98 -17.82 12.47
N PRO A 397 0.25 -18.40 12.35
CA PRO A 397 0.74 -18.94 11.08
C PRO A 397 -0.25 -19.96 10.49
N GLY A 398 -0.41 -19.95 9.18
CA GLY A 398 -1.27 -20.87 8.45
C GLY A 398 -0.61 -22.23 8.22
N LYS A 399 -1.38 -23.15 7.64
CA LYS A 399 -0.89 -24.49 7.35
C LYS A 399 0.33 -24.50 6.40
N TYR A 400 0.30 -23.62 5.40
CA TYR A 400 1.39 -23.52 4.43
C TYR A 400 2.72 -23.19 5.10
N GLU A 401 2.76 -22.16 5.96
CA GLU A 401 3.97 -21.73 6.65
C GLU A 401 4.49 -22.81 7.62
N MET A 402 3.56 -23.48 8.31
CA MET A 402 3.90 -24.58 9.21
C MET A 402 4.52 -25.78 8.46
N ASP A 403 3.96 -26.12 7.30
CA ASP A 403 4.46 -27.22 6.46
C ASP A 403 5.84 -26.86 5.86
N GLN A 404 6.04 -25.61 5.40
CA GLN A 404 7.29 -25.17 4.78
C GLN A 404 8.43 -25.00 5.78
N SER A 405 8.15 -24.46 6.96
CA SER A 405 9.17 -24.28 8.01
C SER A 405 9.60 -25.58 8.68
N GLN A 406 8.91 -26.68 8.42
CA GLN A 406 9.20 -28.00 9.02
C GLN A 406 9.33 -27.97 10.55
N GLY A 407 8.59 -27.09 11.22
CA GLY A 407 8.63 -26.92 12.66
C GLY A 407 9.73 -26.01 13.19
N ILE A 408 10.47 -25.31 12.32
CA ILE A 408 11.44 -24.29 12.76
C ILE A 408 10.68 -23.02 13.12
N ILE A 409 10.39 -22.87 14.41
CA ILE A 409 9.55 -21.81 14.96
C ILE A 409 10.28 -21.13 16.12
N SER A 410 10.43 -19.82 16.04
CA SER A 410 10.87 -18.97 17.16
C SER A 410 9.66 -18.31 17.77
N GLU A 411 9.34 -18.62 19.03
CA GLU A 411 8.19 -18.02 19.75
C GLU A 411 8.56 -16.68 20.40
N GLN A 412 7.66 -15.70 20.26
CA GLN A 412 7.76 -14.40 20.90
C GLN A 412 6.41 -14.01 21.51
N ILE A 413 6.14 -14.50 22.71
CA ILE A 413 4.86 -14.33 23.42
C ILE A 413 4.93 -13.19 24.41
N ILE A 414 6.06 -13.02 25.07
CA ILE A 414 6.22 -12.01 26.14
C ILE A 414 6.18 -10.59 25.54
N ARG A 415 5.26 -9.78 26.07
CA ARG A 415 5.19 -8.34 25.80
C ARG A 415 6.05 -7.56 26.79
N PRO A 416 6.97 -6.71 26.30
CA PRO A 416 7.79 -5.87 27.19
C PRO A 416 6.98 -4.96 28.13
N THR A 417 5.76 -4.59 27.72
CA THR A 417 4.83 -3.77 28.53
C THR A 417 4.20 -4.51 29.70
N GLY A 418 4.39 -5.82 29.78
CA GLY A 418 3.74 -6.69 30.78
C GLY A 418 2.25 -6.97 30.50
N LEU A 419 1.67 -6.45 29.42
CA LEU A 419 0.28 -6.66 29.08
C LEU A 419 -0.02 -8.14 28.82
N VAL A 420 -1.03 -8.67 29.50
CA VAL A 420 -1.50 -10.05 29.31
C VAL A 420 -2.58 -10.11 28.24
N ASP A 421 -2.76 -11.29 27.64
CA ASP A 421 -3.90 -11.52 26.74
C ASP A 421 -5.23 -11.35 27.49
N PRO A 422 -6.31 -10.90 26.83
CA PRO A 422 -7.57 -10.62 27.49
C PRO A 422 -8.21 -11.91 28.04
N GLU A 423 -9.01 -11.75 29.08
CA GLU A 423 -9.90 -12.81 29.54
C GLU A 423 -11.02 -13.02 28.52
N VAL A 424 -11.35 -14.30 28.25
CA VAL A 424 -12.37 -14.68 27.26
C VAL A 424 -13.54 -15.38 27.96
N GLU A 425 -14.72 -14.79 27.85
CA GLU A 425 -15.96 -15.30 28.44
C GLU A 425 -16.95 -15.71 27.35
N VAL A 426 -17.66 -16.83 27.56
CA VAL A 426 -18.73 -17.29 26.67
C VAL A 426 -20.08 -17.01 27.34
N ARG A 427 -20.95 -16.30 26.63
CA ARG A 427 -22.30 -15.98 27.08
C ARG A 427 -23.36 -16.49 26.09
N PRO A 428 -24.57 -16.80 26.52
CA PRO A 428 -25.62 -17.31 25.64
C PRO A 428 -26.07 -16.24 24.62
N THR A 429 -26.56 -16.68 23.46
CA THR A 429 -27.09 -15.77 22.44
C THR A 429 -28.42 -15.14 22.82
N LYS A 430 -29.21 -15.85 23.69
CA LYS A 430 -30.46 -15.32 24.21
C LYS A 430 -30.20 -14.12 25.13
N GLY A 431 -30.76 -12.95 24.78
CA GLY A 431 -30.56 -11.70 25.53
C GLY A 431 -29.24 -10.98 25.19
N GLN A 432 -28.49 -11.43 24.18
CA GLN A 432 -27.18 -10.87 23.82
C GLN A 432 -27.21 -9.35 23.53
N MET A 433 -28.32 -8.81 23.01
CA MET A 433 -28.42 -7.39 22.70
C MET A 433 -28.51 -6.52 23.95
N GLU A 434 -29.30 -6.92 24.93
CA GLU A 434 -29.40 -6.21 26.19
C GLU A 434 -28.11 -6.31 27.00
N ASP A 435 -27.49 -7.48 27.02
CA ASP A 435 -26.19 -7.71 27.66
C ASP A 435 -25.09 -6.89 27.01
N LEU A 436 -24.98 -6.90 25.67
CA LEU A 436 -24.05 -6.08 24.90
C LEU A 436 -24.19 -4.58 25.21
N LEU A 437 -25.43 -4.07 25.24
CA LEU A 437 -25.67 -2.66 25.57
C LEU A 437 -25.28 -2.32 27.00
N GLY A 438 -25.51 -3.25 27.95
CA GLY A 438 -25.08 -3.15 29.35
C GLY A 438 -23.55 -2.99 29.44
N GLU A 439 -22.82 -3.89 28.80
CA GLU A 439 -21.36 -3.89 28.75
C GLU A 439 -20.81 -2.64 28.05
N CYS A 440 -21.40 -2.23 26.91
CA CYS A 440 -21.01 -1.00 26.23
C CYS A 440 -21.14 0.21 27.16
N ARG A 441 -22.27 0.39 27.85
CA ARG A 441 -22.50 1.50 28.76
C ARG A 441 -21.52 1.51 29.93
N GLU A 442 -21.14 0.33 30.44
CA GLU A 442 -20.15 0.23 31.50
C GLU A 442 -18.75 0.69 31.04
N ARG A 443 -18.31 0.27 29.84
CA ARG A 443 -17.02 0.68 29.28
C ARG A 443 -17.00 2.16 28.92
N ILE A 444 -18.08 2.68 28.35
CA ILE A 444 -18.22 4.11 28.03
C ILE A 444 -18.10 4.98 29.28
N ARG A 445 -18.71 4.58 30.41
CA ARG A 445 -18.56 5.29 31.70
C ARG A 445 -17.12 5.37 32.19
N ARG A 446 -16.28 4.40 31.80
CA ARG A 446 -14.84 4.40 32.10
C ARG A 446 -13.99 5.16 31.08
N GLY A 447 -14.61 5.70 30.02
CA GLY A 447 -13.91 6.37 28.93
C GLY A 447 -13.18 5.39 27.96
N GLU A 448 -13.55 4.11 28.03
CA GLU A 448 -12.98 3.05 27.19
C GLU A 448 -13.80 2.84 25.91
N ARG A 449 -13.21 2.16 24.90
CA ARG A 449 -13.85 1.89 23.61
C ARG A 449 -14.20 0.42 23.46
N VAL A 450 -15.22 0.14 22.65
CA VAL A 450 -15.73 -1.21 22.40
C VAL A 450 -15.68 -1.55 20.92
N LEU A 451 -15.22 -2.77 20.60
CA LEU A 451 -15.35 -3.34 19.25
C LEU A 451 -16.39 -4.44 19.24
N VAL A 452 -17.27 -4.45 18.26
CA VAL A 452 -18.27 -5.50 18.07
C VAL A 452 -18.11 -6.14 16.69
N THR A 453 -17.98 -7.46 16.63
CA THR A 453 -17.86 -8.17 15.35
C THR A 453 -19.13 -8.91 15.00
N THR A 454 -19.60 -8.74 13.76
CA THR A 454 -20.76 -9.40 13.17
C THR A 454 -20.34 -10.32 12.03
N LEU A 455 -21.25 -11.15 11.53
CA LEU A 455 -20.98 -12.05 10.39
C LEU A 455 -21.16 -11.38 9.04
N THR A 456 -22.09 -10.43 8.93
CA THR A 456 -22.43 -9.77 7.64
C THR A 456 -22.38 -8.26 7.76
N LYS A 457 -22.25 -7.57 6.61
CA LYS A 457 -22.30 -6.12 6.51
C LYS A 457 -23.63 -5.58 7.03
N ARG A 458 -24.74 -6.15 6.56
CA ARG A 458 -26.09 -5.76 6.98
C ARG A 458 -26.29 -5.86 8.49
N MET A 459 -25.82 -6.94 9.11
CA MET A 459 -25.88 -7.04 10.59
C MET A 459 -25.06 -5.93 11.27
N ALA A 460 -23.94 -5.48 10.68
CA ALA A 460 -23.17 -4.39 11.26
C ALA A 460 -23.92 -3.05 11.17
N GLU A 461 -24.59 -2.78 10.05
CA GLU A 461 -25.42 -1.60 9.84
C GLU A 461 -26.63 -1.59 10.78
N ASP A 462 -27.42 -2.69 10.78
CA ASP A 462 -28.60 -2.86 11.63
C ASP A 462 -28.27 -2.75 13.14
N LEU A 463 -27.14 -3.34 13.57
CA LEU A 463 -26.67 -3.24 14.95
C LEU A 463 -26.21 -1.84 15.33
N THR A 464 -25.56 -1.13 14.40
CA THR A 464 -25.14 0.26 14.64
C THR A 464 -26.36 1.17 14.83
N GLU A 465 -27.37 1.05 13.97
CA GLU A 465 -28.62 1.78 14.09
C GLU A 465 -29.32 1.46 15.43
N TYR A 466 -29.39 0.18 15.81
CA TYR A 466 -29.97 -0.23 17.09
C TYR A 466 -29.23 0.40 18.28
N CYS A 467 -27.87 0.37 18.27
CA CYS A 467 -27.07 0.99 19.33
C CYS A 467 -27.34 2.50 19.43
N CYS A 468 -27.37 3.20 18.31
CA CYS A 468 -27.66 4.65 18.26
C CYS A 468 -29.06 4.97 18.80
N ASN A 469 -30.08 4.19 18.42
CA ASN A 469 -31.46 4.33 18.91
C ASN A 469 -31.57 4.09 20.44
N MET A 470 -30.68 3.27 20.99
CA MET A 470 -30.58 3.00 22.43
C MET A 470 -29.65 3.96 23.19
N GLY A 471 -29.19 5.03 22.53
CA GLY A 471 -28.37 6.11 23.11
C GLY A 471 -26.89 5.75 23.30
N VAL A 472 -26.39 4.76 22.55
CA VAL A 472 -24.97 4.41 22.47
C VAL A 472 -24.39 4.94 21.15
N ASN A 473 -23.39 5.81 21.23
CA ASN A 473 -22.78 6.41 20.04
C ASN A 473 -21.90 5.37 19.31
N ALA A 474 -22.40 4.84 18.19
CA ALA A 474 -21.76 3.77 17.43
C ALA A 474 -21.58 4.14 15.97
N ARG A 475 -20.52 3.60 15.33
CA ARG A 475 -20.31 3.62 13.87
C ARG A 475 -19.99 2.22 13.38
N TYR A 476 -20.28 1.94 12.11
CA TYR A 476 -19.91 0.69 11.48
C TYR A 476 -18.70 0.84 10.55
N LEU A 477 -18.03 -0.28 10.28
CA LEU A 477 -16.89 -0.37 9.39
C LEU A 477 -16.97 -1.67 8.57
N HIS A 478 -17.03 -1.55 7.23
CA HIS A 478 -17.02 -2.71 6.32
C HIS A 478 -16.19 -2.46 5.05
N SER A 479 -16.18 -3.45 4.12
CA SER A 479 -15.30 -3.45 2.95
C SER A 479 -15.55 -2.35 1.93
N ASP A 480 -16.74 -1.74 1.93
CA ASP A 480 -17.13 -0.76 0.91
C ASP A 480 -16.74 0.68 1.31
N ILE A 481 -16.27 0.86 2.53
CA ILE A 481 -15.73 2.12 3.04
C ILE A 481 -14.32 2.31 2.49
N ASP A 482 -14.05 3.45 1.89
CA ASP A 482 -12.74 3.75 1.31
C ASP A 482 -11.63 3.88 2.36
N THR A 483 -10.36 3.88 1.91
CA THR A 483 -9.22 3.86 2.81
C THR A 483 -9.10 5.15 3.64
N LEU A 484 -9.44 6.31 3.08
CA LEU A 484 -9.35 7.59 3.78
C LEU A 484 -10.46 7.71 4.83
N GLU A 485 -11.70 7.38 4.46
CA GLU A 485 -12.82 7.36 5.39
C GLU A 485 -12.58 6.36 6.54
N ARG A 486 -12.01 5.19 6.25
CA ARG A 486 -11.62 4.22 7.26
C ARG A 486 -10.64 4.81 8.29
N LEU A 487 -9.61 5.52 7.83
CA LEU A 487 -8.64 6.19 8.71
C LEU A 487 -9.32 7.25 9.59
N GLN A 488 -10.26 8.02 9.01
CA GLN A 488 -11.04 9.02 9.75
C GLN A 488 -11.90 8.38 10.84
N ILE A 489 -12.60 7.26 10.54
CA ILE A 489 -13.41 6.52 11.50
C ILE A 489 -12.55 6.02 12.67
N ILE A 490 -11.38 5.44 12.39
CA ILE A 490 -10.47 4.95 13.42
C ILE A 490 -9.96 6.11 14.29
N ARG A 491 -9.60 7.23 13.68
CA ARG A 491 -9.17 8.43 14.40
C ARG A 491 -10.28 9.00 15.29
N ALA A 492 -11.49 9.10 14.78
CA ALA A 492 -12.67 9.56 15.51
C ALA A 492 -13.00 8.65 16.72
N LEU A 493 -12.86 7.30 16.58
CA LEU A 493 -13.00 6.36 17.70
C LEU A 493 -11.93 6.63 18.78
N ARG A 494 -10.67 6.81 18.39
CA ARG A 494 -9.57 7.09 19.31
C ARG A 494 -9.73 8.45 20.01
N GLN A 495 -10.24 9.45 19.30
CA GLN A 495 -10.53 10.79 19.87
C GLN A 495 -11.76 10.80 20.78
N GLY A 496 -12.59 9.76 20.71
CA GLY A 496 -13.79 9.66 21.53
C GLY A 496 -15.00 10.41 20.95
N GLU A 497 -15.01 10.65 19.66
CA GLU A 497 -16.18 11.20 18.98
C GLU A 497 -17.35 10.21 18.97
N PHE A 498 -17.04 8.92 19.03
CA PHE A 498 -17.99 7.83 19.28
C PHE A 498 -17.30 6.71 20.07
N ASP A 499 -18.09 5.77 20.60
CA ASP A 499 -17.63 4.84 21.64
C ASP A 499 -17.57 3.38 21.17
N VAL A 500 -18.41 3.00 20.22
CA VAL A 500 -18.56 1.61 19.76
C VAL A 500 -18.33 1.52 18.28
N LEU A 501 -17.37 0.69 17.86
CA LEU A 501 -17.14 0.37 16.45
C LEU A 501 -17.66 -1.03 16.14
N VAL A 502 -18.64 -1.10 15.24
CA VAL A 502 -19.23 -2.34 14.77
C VAL A 502 -18.65 -2.71 13.41
N GLY A 503 -18.29 -3.97 13.20
CA GLY A 503 -17.78 -4.36 11.88
C GLY A 503 -17.70 -5.86 11.69
N ASN A 504 -17.32 -6.25 10.49
CA ASN A 504 -17.14 -7.66 10.17
C ASN A 504 -15.63 -7.99 9.97
N ASN A 505 -15.24 -8.44 8.81
CA ASN A 505 -13.89 -8.89 8.46
C ASN A 505 -12.78 -7.83 8.65
N LEU A 506 -13.09 -6.53 8.52
CA LEU A 506 -12.10 -5.46 8.55
C LEU A 506 -11.55 -5.14 9.94
N LEU A 507 -12.14 -5.69 10.99
CA LEU A 507 -11.63 -5.56 12.35
C LEU A 507 -10.39 -6.45 12.62
N ARG A 508 -10.01 -7.32 11.66
CA ARG A 508 -8.88 -8.25 11.84
C ARG A 508 -7.51 -7.62 11.66
N GLU A 509 -7.34 -6.68 10.73
CA GLU A 509 -6.03 -6.23 10.26
C GLU A 509 -5.79 -4.74 10.45
N GLY A 510 -4.58 -4.37 10.89
CA GLY A 510 -4.08 -2.99 10.88
C GLY A 510 -4.73 -2.02 11.88
N LEU A 511 -5.61 -2.49 12.80
CA LEU A 511 -6.17 -1.65 13.84
C LEU A 511 -5.29 -1.69 15.09
N ASP A 512 -4.69 -0.57 15.41
CA ASP A 512 -3.95 -0.34 16.64
C ASP A 512 -4.68 0.70 17.50
N ILE A 513 -5.61 0.22 18.33
CA ILE A 513 -6.48 1.08 19.16
C ILE A 513 -6.32 0.68 20.64
N PRO A 514 -5.33 1.26 21.35
CA PRO A 514 -5.09 0.94 22.76
C PRO A 514 -6.24 1.33 23.69
N GLU A 515 -7.15 2.18 23.24
CA GLU A 515 -8.33 2.61 23.98
C GLU A 515 -9.42 1.53 24.07
N VAL A 516 -9.32 0.47 23.26
CA VAL A 516 -10.29 -0.65 23.26
C VAL A 516 -10.01 -1.57 24.43
N SER A 517 -11.00 -1.69 25.34
CA SER A 517 -10.98 -2.60 26.48
C SER A 517 -11.90 -3.80 26.30
N LEU A 518 -12.92 -3.71 25.45
CA LEU A 518 -13.88 -4.79 25.23
C LEU A 518 -14.00 -5.14 23.75
N VAL A 519 -13.99 -6.44 23.48
CA VAL A 519 -14.31 -7.01 22.16
C VAL A 519 -15.46 -7.98 22.31
N CYS A 520 -16.57 -7.72 21.62
CA CYS A 520 -17.73 -8.59 21.58
C CYS A 520 -17.83 -9.30 20.23
N ILE A 521 -18.04 -10.60 20.24
CA ILE A 521 -18.17 -11.43 19.03
C ILE A 521 -19.55 -12.06 19.04
N LEU A 522 -20.43 -11.55 18.18
CA LEU A 522 -21.78 -12.11 18.01
C LEU A 522 -21.73 -13.39 17.17
N ASP A 523 -22.66 -14.31 17.44
CA ASP A 523 -22.75 -15.59 16.72
C ASP A 523 -21.38 -16.30 16.61
N ALA A 524 -20.66 -16.40 17.72
CA ALA A 524 -19.31 -16.96 17.74
C ALA A 524 -19.29 -18.47 17.44
N ASP A 525 -20.41 -19.17 17.60
CA ASP A 525 -20.60 -20.58 17.28
C ASP A 525 -20.93 -20.89 15.82
N LYS A 526 -21.11 -19.87 14.97
CA LYS A 526 -21.32 -20.04 13.53
C LYS A 526 -19.99 -20.27 12.84
N GLU A 527 -19.56 -21.54 12.74
CA GLU A 527 -18.28 -21.89 12.12
C GLU A 527 -18.17 -21.35 10.70
N GLY A 528 -16.99 -20.85 10.36
CA GLY A 528 -16.65 -20.27 9.06
C GLY A 528 -15.33 -19.52 9.12
N PHE A 529 -14.95 -18.92 8.01
CA PHE A 529 -13.68 -18.19 7.88
C PHE A 529 -13.50 -17.08 8.94
N LEU A 530 -14.58 -16.35 9.29
CA LEU A 530 -14.57 -15.29 10.28
C LEU A 530 -14.55 -15.79 11.75
N ARG A 531 -14.78 -17.05 11.96
CA ARG A 531 -14.84 -17.71 13.28
C ARG A 531 -13.85 -18.87 13.39
N SER A 532 -12.86 -18.92 12.47
CA SER A 532 -11.74 -19.87 12.58
C SER A 532 -10.86 -19.53 13.79
N THR A 533 -10.14 -20.50 14.32
CA THR A 533 -9.20 -20.33 15.45
C THR A 533 -8.31 -19.11 15.28
N GLY A 534 -7.64 -18.96 14.12
CA GLY A 534 -6.76 -17.83 13.83
C GLY A 534 -7.50 -16.49 13.83
N SER A 535 -8.73 -16.42 13.24
CA SER A 535 -9.55 -15.22 13.24
C SER A 535 -9.97 -14.80 14.65
N LEU A 536 -10.34 -15.75 15.48
CA LEU A 536 -10.72 -15.49 16.87
C LEU A 536 -9.53 -14.96 17.68
N ILE A 537 -8.37 -15.63 17.63
CA ILE A 537 -7.15 -15.18 18.33
C ILE A 537 -6.76 -13.76 17.94
N GLN A 538 -6.85 -13.42 16.65
CA GLN A 538 -6.54 -12.06 16.19
C GLN A 538 -7.53 -11.03 16.69
N THR A 539 -8.81 -11.38 16.72
CA THR A 539 -9.86 -10.52 17.24
C THR A 539 -9.70 -10.31 18.75
N PHE A 540 -9.36 -11.36 19.51
CA PHE A 540 -9.04 -11.26 20.94
C PHE A 540 -7.85 -10.32 21.18
N GLY A 541 -6.81 -10.41 20.33
CA GLY A 541 -5.62 -9.57 20.38
C GLY A 541 -5.90 -8.07 20.26
N ARG A 542 -7.08 -7.64 19.80
CA ARG A 542 -7.46 -6.22 19.76
C ARG A 542 -7.66 -5.62 21.16
N ALA A 543 -8.12 -6.41 22.12
CA ALA A 543 -8.23 -6.00 23.52
C ALA A 543 -6.92 -6.18 24.32
N ALA A 544 -5.91 -6.86 23.77
CA ALA A 544 -4.66 -7.18 24.48
C ALA A 544 -3.72 -5.97 24.72
N ARG A 545 -4.08 -4.76 24.25
CA ARG A 545 -3.33 -3.51 24.45
C ARG A 545 -3.83 -2.66 25.60
N ASN A 546 -4.92 -3.07 26.21
CA ASN A 546 -5.52 -2.42 27.36
C ASN A 546 -5.39 -3.33 28.61
N VAL A 547 -5.07 -2.74 29.74
CA VAL A 547 -4.94 -3.47 31.02
C VAL A 547 -6.28 -4.12 31.42
N HIS A 548 -7.40 -3.50 31.04
CA HIS A 548 -8.77 -4.01 31.28
C HIS A 548 -9.32 -4.82 30.10
N GLY A 549 -8.42 -5.37 29.26
CA GLY A 549 -8.80 -6.13 28.08
C GLY A 549 -9.72 -7.32 28.41
N HIS A 550 -10.89 -7.38 27.78
CA HIS A 550 -11.87 -8.42 27.94
C HIS A 550 -12.52 -8.81 26.62
N VAL A 551 -12.89 -10.07 26.44
CA VAL A 551 -13.56 -10.59 25.25
C VAL A 551 -14.81 -11.35 25.65
N ILE A 552 -15.93 -11.06 24.99
CA ILE A 552 -17.20 -11.78 25.17
C ILE A 552 -17.55 -12.47 23.86
N LEU A 553 -17.73 -13.79 23.93
CA LEU A 553 -18.22 -14.63 22.83
C LEU A 553 -19.69 -14.95 23.10
N TYR A 554 -20.59 -14.43 22.26
CA TYR A 554 -21.98 -14.81 22.31
C TYR A 554 -22.19 -16.08 21.48
N ALA A 555 -22.45 -17.19 22.18
CA ALA A 555 -22.57 -18.52 21.58
C ALA A 555 -23.40 -19.43 22.46
N ASP A 556 -24.23 -20.28 21.84
CA ASP A 556 -25.00 -21.30 22.54
C ASP A 556 -24.21 -22.62 22.68
N THR A 557 -23.20 -22.82 21.82
CA THR A 557 -22.30 -23.97 21.85
C THR A 557 -20.86 -23.56 21.68
N VAL A 558 -19.94 -24.19 22.40
CA VAL A 558 -18.50 -23.95 22.24
C VAL A 558 -17.98 -24.86 21.13
N THR A 559 -17.64 -24.27 19.99
CA THR A 559 -17.08 -24.99 18.84
C THR A 559 -15.62 -25.40 19.05
N ALA A 560 -15.09 -26.28 18.18
CA ALA A 560 -13.68 -26.68 18.22
C ALA A 560 -12.75 -25.48 18.02
N SER A 561 -13.10 -24.56 17.09
CA SER A 561 -12.34 -23.35 16.82
C SER A 561 -12.32 -22.38 18.00
N MET A 562 -13.46 -22.22 18.70
CA MET A 562 -13.54 -21.40 19.91
C MET A 562 -12.66 -21.99 21.02
N ARG A 563 -12.77 -23.31 21.27
CA ARG A 563 -11.97 -23.98 22.30
C ARG A 563 -10.48 -23.81 22.06
N ALA A 564 -10.03 -24.11 20.85
CA ALA A 564 -8.62 -23.95 20.49
C ALA A 564 -8.11 -22.51 20.64
N ALA A 565 -8.94 -21.52 20.30
CA ALA A 565 -8.59 -20.09 20.46
C ALA A 565 -8.52 -19.68 21.94
N MET A 566 -9.46 -20.16 22.77
CA MET A 566 -9.49 -19.90 24.20
C MET A 566 -8.31 -20.55 24.91
N ASP A 567 -8.02 -21.83 24.62
CA ASP A 567 -6.93 -22.59 25.23
C ASP A 567 -5.56 -21.93 24.89
N GLU A 568 -5.36 -21.50 23.64
CA GLU A 568 -4.12 -20.80 23.24
C GLU A 568 -4.02 -19.43 23.91
N THR A 569 -5.10 -18.69 24.01
CA THR A 569 -5.12 -17.38 24.70
C THR A 569 -4.78 -17.54 26.18
N GLU A 570 -5.32 -18.56 26.84
CA GLU A 570 -5.02 -18.84 28.24
C GLU A 570 -3.56 -19.31 28.44
N ARG A 571 -3.02 -20.14 27.53
CA ARG A 571 -1.58 -20.50 27.53
C ARG A 571 -0.68 -19.26 27.48
N ARG A 572 -0.96 -18.33 26.57
CA ARG A 572 -0.22 -17.09 26.41
C ARG A 572 -0.34 -16.20 27.64
N ARG A 573 -1.55 -16.11 28.19
CA ARG A 573 -1.87 -15.36 29.40
C ARG A 573 -1.08 -15.89 30.60
N ALA A 574 -1.07 -17.20 30.81
CA ALA A 574 -0.32 -17.85 31.88
C ALA A 574 1.19 -17.61 31.75
N LYS A 575 1.77 -17.75 30.54
CA LYS A 575 3.20 -17.49 30.27
C LYS A 575 3.56 -16.04 30.60
N GLN A 576 2.77 -15.07 30.15
CA GLN A 576 3.01 -13.64 30.43
C GLN A 576 2.88 -13.31 31.91
N THR A 577 1.88 -13.87 32.59
CA THR A 577 1.66 -13.64 34.03
C THR A 577 2.80 -14.19 34.87
N ALA A 578 3.28 -15.40 34.56
CA ALA A 578 4.45 -15.99 35.22
C ALA A 578 5.70 -15.10 35.03
N TYR A 579 5.97 -14.65 33.82
CA TYR A 579 7.08 -13.75 33.54
C TYR A 579 6.97 -12.41 34.29
N ASN A 580 5.78 -11.79 34.32
CA ASN A 580 5.56 -10.55 35.05
C ASN A 580 5.81 -10.71 36.55
N THR A 581 5.38 -11.84 37.12
CA THR A 581 5.56 -12.15 38.55
C THR A 581 7.05 -12.34 38.89
N GLU A 582 7.77 -13.09 38.07
CA GLU A 582 9.20 -13.35 38.23
C GLU A 582 10.04 -12.07 38.15
N HIS A 583 9.70 -11.15 37.23
CA HIS A 583 10.46 -9.93 36.99
C HIS A 583 9.86 -8.68 37.68
N GLY A 584 8.79 -8.83 38.46
CA GLY A 584 8.17 -7.70 39.18
C GLY A 584 7.56 -6.64 38.23
N ILE A 585 7.08 -7.05 37.03
CA ILE A 585 6.55 -6.14 36.03
C ILE A 585 5.06 -5.87 36.30
N THR A 586 4.69 -4.58 36.39
CA THR A 586 3.30 -4.14 36.46
C THR A 586 2.82 -3.80 35.06
N PRO A 587 1.75 -4.46 34.54
CA PRO A 587 1.19 -4.19 33.22
C PRO A 587 0.78 -2.71 33.05
N ARG A 588 1.09 -2.13 31.90
CA ARG A 588 0.69 -0.76 31.55
C ARG A 588 0.13 -0.70 30.15
N SER A 589 -1.04 -0.05 29.99
CA SER A 589 -1.62 0.19 28.68
C SER A 589 -0.66 1.03 27.82
N THR A 590 -0.55 0.67 26.53
CA THR A 590 0.26 1.43 25.59
C THR A 590 -0.42 2.79 25.30
N ARG A 591 0.39 3.86 25.22
CA ARG A 591 -0.09 5.17 24.75
C ARG A 591 0.65 5.49 23.45
N LYS A 592 -0.07 5.60 22.35
CA LYS A 592 0.46 6.13 21.09
C LYS A 592 -0.06 7.54 20.87
N SER A 593 0.77 8.43 20.32
CA SER A 593 0.34 9.77 19.88
C SER A 593 -0.80 9.63 18.87
N LEU A 594 -1.74 10.57 18.92
CA LEU A 594 -2.84 10.64 17.96
C LEU A 594 -2.39 11.11 16.56
N GLU A 595 -1.23 11.73 16.48
CA GLU A 595 -0.59 12.13 15.23
C GLU A 595 0.01 10.89 14.56
N SER A 596 -0.74 10.33 13.63
CA SER A 596 -0.27 9.28 12.73
C SER A 596 0.60 9.94 11.66
N GLN A 597 1.86 9.52 11.55
CA GLN A 597 2.73 9.89 10.41
C GLN A 597 2.18 9.38 9.06
N LEU A 598 1.13 8.56 9.07
CA LEU A 598 0.31 8.21 7.90
C LEU A 598 -0.36 9.45 7.28
N ASP A 599 -0.72 10.44 8.10
CA ASP A 599 -1.26 11.69 7.61
C ASP A 599 -0.27 12.43 6.70
N ALA A 600 1.03 12.34 6.96
CA ALA A 600 2.06 12.98 6.15
C ALA A 600 2.22 12.32 4.75
N LEU A 601 2.02 11.01 4.62
CA LEU A 601 2.10 10.30 3.34
C LEU A 601 0.87 10.54 2.44
N TYR A 602 -0.28 10.90 3.04
CA TYR A 602 -1.55 11.08 2.32
C TYR A 602 -2.07 12.52 2.33
N VAL A 603 -1.62 13.40 3.24
CA VAL A 603 -2.11 14.78 3.39
C VAL A 603 -1.37 15.79 2.51
N ASP A 604 -0.16 15.50 2.04
CA ASP A 604 0.57 16.39 1.12
C ASP A 604 -0.08 16.50 -0.27
N THR A 605 -1.04 15.65 -0.61
CA THR A 605 -1.78 15.73 -1.89
C THR A 605 -2.87 16.80 -1.91
N SER A 606 -3.29 17.35 -0.76
CA SER A 606 -4.33 18.39 -0.69
C SER A 606 -3.80 19.83 -0.61
N SER A 607 -2.49 20.00 -0.43
CA SER A 607 -1.88 21.34 -0.25
C SER A 607 -1.21 21.93 -1.49
N SER A 608 -0.97 21.15 -2.55
CA SER A 608 -0.32 21.64 -3.77
C SER A 608 -1.23 22.38 -4.76
N SER A 609 -2.54 22.49 -4.50
CA SER A 609 -3.48 23.22 -5.35
C SER A 609 -3.97 24.55 -4.77
N ARG A 610 -3.33 25.09 -3.72
CA ARG A 610 -3.70 26.43 -3.23
C ARG A 610 -2.57 27.43 -3.43
N GLY A 611 -2.61 28.06 -4.60
CA GLY A 611 -1.88 29.29 -4.89
C GLY A 611 -2.13 30.37 -3.82
N LYS A 612 -1.08 31.05 -3.40
CA LYS A 612 -1.06 32.13 -2.41
C LYS A 612 -2.01 33.26 -2.79
N GLY A 613 -3.14 33.32 -2.11
CA GLY A 613 -3.96 34.53 -2.02
C GLY A 613 -4.12 34.92 -0.55
N ARG A 614 -3.47 36.02 -0.14
CA ARG A 614 -3.67 36.65 1.18
C ARG A 614 -5.11 37.10 1.33
N GLY A 615 -5.78 36.61 2.38
CA GLY A 615 -7.10 37.11 2.77
C GLY A 615 -7.63 36.36 3.97
N ARG A 616 -7.42 36.92 5.16
CA ARG A 616 -8.00 36.50 6.43
C ARG A 616 -9.49 36.78 6.41
N ALA A 617 -10.32 35.75 6.21
CA ALA A 617 -11.76 35.84 6.44
C ALA A 617 -12.26 34.56 7.11
N SER A 618 -12.92 34.74 8.19
CA SER A 618 -13.60 33.87 9.14
C SER A 618 -14.14 32.55 8.58
N ARG A 619 -13.69 31.42 9.18
CA ARG A 619 -14.45 30.17 9.19
C ARG A 619 -15.68 30.36 10.10
N GLN A 620 -16.82 30.52 9.50
CA GLN A 620 -18.12 30.22 10.10
C GLN A 620 -19.04 29.76 8.97
N ASP A 621 -19.83 28.76 9.29
CA ASP A 621 -20.91 28.13 8.51
C ASP A 621 -20.55 26.93 7.61
N ASP A 622 -20.62 25.75 8.23
CA ASP A 622 -21.16 24.55 7.60
C ASP A 622 -21.42 23.46 8.67
N ALA A 623 -22.35 23.71 9.58
CA ALA A 623 -22.88 22.68 10.49
C ALA A 623 -24.28 23.07 10.97
N VAL A 624 -25.25 23.06 10.02
CA VAL A 624 -26.68 23.02 10.36
C VAL A 624 -27.33 21.95 9.48
N PRO A 625 -28.10 21.01 10.00
CA PRO A 625 -28.87 20.10 9.17
C PRO A 625 -29.93 20.92 8.42
N LEU A 626 -29.70 21.17 7.13
CA LEU A 626 -30.58 21.88 6.22
C LEU A 626 -31.79 21.00 5.93
N THR A 627 -32.99 21.55 6.07
CA THR A 627 -34.21 20.88 5.60
C THR A 627 -34.21 20.77 4.08
N ALA A 628 -35.08 19.95 3.51
CA ALA A 628 -35.19 19.79 2.05
C ALA A 628 -35.48 21.15 1.34
N GLU A 629 -36.27 22.01 1.96
CA GLU A 629 -36.58 23.37 1.47
C GLU A 629 -35.35 24.29 1.51
N ASP A 630 -34.56 24.24 2.57
CA ASP A 630 -33.32 25.03 2.71
C ASP A 630 -32.25 24.57 1.69
N THR A 631 -32.20 23.28 1.42
CA THR A 631 -31.27 22.71 0.42
C THR A 631 -31.66 23.10 -1.01
N ALA A 632 -32.96 23.18 -1.33
CA ALA A 632 -33.45 23.61 -2.63
C ALA A 632 -33.17 25.13 -2.86
N ALA A 633 -33.36 25.96 -1.82
CA ALA A 633 -33.03 27.37 -1.88
C ALA A 633 -31.52 27.63 -2.05
N LEU A 634 -30.68 26.82 -1.38
CA LEU A 634 -29.23 26.88 -1.51
C LEU A 634 -28.78 26.48 -2.92
N VAL A 635 -29.37 25.45 -3.51
CA VAL A 635 -29.08 25.01 -4.90
C VAL A 635 -29.39 26.13 -5.88
N GLN A 636 -30.53 26.81 -5.77
CA GLN A 636 -30.89 27.93 -6.65
C GLN A 636 -29.89 29.09 -6.53
N ARG A 637 -29.44 29.40 -5.32
CA ARG A 637 -28.44 30.43 -5.09
C ARG A 637 -27.09 30.06 -5.73
N LEU A 638 -26.62 28.86 -5.52
CA LEU A 638 -25.36 28.38 -6.10
C LEU A 638 -25.42 28.30 -7.64
N GLU A 639 -26.58 28.01 -8.23
CA GLU A 639 -26.77 28.06 -9.69
C GLU A 639 -26.64 29.47 -10.24
N LYS A 640 -27.12 30.46 -9.51
CA LYS A 640 -26.96 31.87 -9.91
C LYS A 640 -25.51 32.29 -9.84
N GLU A 641 -24.81 31.97 -8.74
CA GLU A 641 -23.38 32.24 -8.58
C GLU A 641 -22.52 31.54 -9.63
N MET A 642 -22.87 30.30 -10.00
CA MET A 642 -22.19 29.55 -11.08
C MET A 642 -22.33 30.24 -12.44
N ARG A 643 -23.52 30.74 -12.76
CA ARG A 643 -23.76 31.47 -14.02
C ARG A 643 -23.07 32.83 -14.05
N GLU A 644 -22.95 33.51 -12.92
CA GLU A 644 -22.20 34.73 -12.78
C GLU A 644 -20.70 34.49 -12.97
N ALA A 645 -20.12 33.48 -12.29
CA ALA A 645 -18.72 33.08 -12.46
C ALA A 645 -18.41 32.67 -13.92
N ALA A 646 -19.33 31.96 -14.58
CA ALA A 646 -19.16 31.59 -15.98
C ALA A 646 -19.19 32.80 -16.94
N ARG A 647 -19.97 33.85 -16.63
CA ARG A 647 -20.00 35.11 -17.39
C ARG A 647 -18.73 35.93 -17.20
N GLU A 648 -18.13 35.87 -16.02
CA GLU A 648 -16.87 36.53 -15.66
C GLU A 648 -15.65 35.74 -16.12
N LEU A 649 -15.83 34.63 -16.86
CA LEU A 649 -14.79 33.71 -17.36
C LEU A 649 -13.97 33.01 -16.26
N GLU A 650 -14.49 32.96 -15.02
CA GLU A 650 -13.91 32.23 -13.90
C GLU A 650 -14.31 30.74 -13.94
N PHE A 651 -13.82 30.03 -14.97
CA PHE A 651 -14.26 28.65 -15.27
C PHE A 651 -13.97 27.65 -14.16
N GLU A 652 -12.89 27.78 -13.41
CA GLU A 652 -12.58 26.90 -12.26
C GLU A 652 -13.58 27.08 -11.11
N ARG A 653 -13.95 28.32 -10.82
CA ARG A 653 -14.97 28.64 -9.82
C ARG A 653 -16.37 28.16 -10.25
N ALA A 654 -16.71 28.32 -11.52
CA ALA A 654 -17.95 27.79 -12.07
C ALA A 654 -18.02 26.27 -12.01
N ALA A 655 -16.91 25.56 -12.28
CA ALA A 655 -16.82 24.12 -12.16
C ALA A 655 -16.97 23.63 -10.71
N ALA A 656 -16.30 24.27 -9.74
CA ALA A 656 -16.43 23.94 -8.32
C ALA A 656 -17.87 24.14 -7.79
N LEU A 657 -18.55 25.22 -8.23
CA LEU A 657 -19.95 25.46 -7.90
C LEU A 657 -20.89 24.43 -8.53
N ARG A 658 -20.66 24.02 -9.78
CA ARG A 658 -21.39 22.94 -10.46
C ARG A 658 -21.31 21.64 -9.69
N ASP A 659 -20.10 21.24 -9.28
CA ASP A 659 -19.86 19.98 -8.56
C ASP A 659 -20.52 20.00 -7.18
N ARG A 660 -20.52 21.14 -6.50
CA ARG A 660 -21.25 21.36 -5.24
C ARG A 660 -22.77 21.29 -5.41
N ILE A 661 -23.31 21.84 -6.49
CA ILE A 661 -24.74 21.75 -6.85
C ILE A 661 -25.15 20.29 -7.09
N ARG A 662 -24.31 19.54 -7.80
CA ARG A 662 -24.54 18.11 -8.07
C ARG A 662 -24.62 17.30 -6.79
N ALA A 663 -23.67 17.47 -5.88
CA ALA A 663 -23.64 16.78 -4.58
C ALA A 663 -24.88 17.11 -3.71
N LEU A 664 -25.34 18.37 -3.73
CA LEU A 664 -26.56 18.78 -3.01
C LEU A 664 -27.83 18.20 -3.63
N ARG A 665 -27.92 18.08 -4.95
CA ARG A 665 -29.04 17.43 -5.64
C ARG A 665 -29.10 15.93 -5.39
N GLU A 666 -27.97 15.25 -5.38
CA GLU A 666 -27.88 13.82 -5.04
C GLU A 666 -28.36 13.57 -3.60
N ARG A 667 -28.04 14.49 -2.66
CA ARG A 667 -28.57 14.44 -1.28
C ARG A 667 -30.08 14.69 -1.22
N LEU A 668 -30.63 15.59 -2.03
CA LEU A 668 -32.07 15.86 -2.10
C LEU A 668 -32.88 14.65 -2.60
N ILE A 669 -32.32 13.87 -3.53
CA ILE A 669 -32.94 12.63 -4.05
C ILE A 669 -32.86 11.48 -3.02
N ALA A 670 -31.92 11.52 -2.09
CA ALA A 670 -31.71 10.51 -1.07
C ALA A 670 -32.50 10.73 0.24
N LEU A 671 -33.21 11.85 0.37
CA LEU A 671 -34.10 12.10 1.50
C LEU A 671 -35.50 11.53 1.18
N PRO A 672 -36.04 10.57 1.96
CA PRO A 672 -37.43 10.17 1.82
C PRO A 672 -38.36 11.32 2.25
N GLU A 673 -39.52 11.44 1.52
CA GLU A 673 -40.60 12.39 1.87
C GLU A 673 -41.13 12.19 3.31
#